data_9e31aac2d5ee8965695f05ad65d6dabd
#
_entry.id   9e31aac2d5ee8965695f05ad65d6dabd
#
_cell.length_a   1.000
_cell.length_b   1.000
_cell.length_c   1.000
_cell.angle_alpha   90.00
_cell.angle_beta   90.00
_cell.angle_gamma   90.00
#
_symmetry.space_group_name_H-M   'P 1'
#
loop_
_entity.id
_entity.type
_entity.pdbx_description
1 polymer ?
#
loop_
_entity_poly.entity_id
_entity_poly.type
_entity_poly.pdbx_seq_one_letter_code
_entity_poly.pdbx_strand_id
1 'polypeptide(L)'
;MKVKNGSCIRHLSFKTLMSAKKRNIIAVLAIALTALLFTSLFTIVMSINETNQNYQFRSVGGYAHGAFKDVDEDQIAVLSAHPDVKAVGVRTVLGLATQGAFEKDYAEVSYMDDNNAKWSFSQPTVGRTPKSGNEITMDTKALELLGVKPELGAQVKVTYTLADKEQMGWDITDTFTLVGWWDYDELLSVHFLNVSKEYAQKIEKKAVAGGMKPFRTDLSVMLRSSLNIENDLTRIGEDCGYSIGEEAGQLRIGVNWGYTATQIWDTLGVGGILAMLAVLILVAFTGYLVIYNIFQISVAGDIRYYGLLKTIGVTPKQLRRLIRQQALLLSALGIPVGLLLGYGVGAAAVPITMSTSTMGGRYTTVSVSPWIFLFSSVFALLTVLLSCARPGRIAGRVSPVEAVRYTERQSAGKTHRKGSKVTPVQMAAANLGRDKKKTALVMVSLSLTVVLLNLLVTFIGGFDMDKYLSRRSCADFLISTPDYFNYRGFSLTKEAVEPVRANTAHSLEGFAYQTGGVGMYLPESVWRDEAAFYSRDTDMDIDALLAQTPRDGDKVQAVSQIEGLDPTLGEKLTVIDGSLDSLWEPDSHAIAIAVNLDDSGKLPDPGIYPAVGEKIKVTYGNGDTAYDVNYTVCALVDVPYNMSSRFYTMGYEAILSADALYRDAGEDNVFPMVYLFDTPSPEAEAAAESYLAQLTSDPDSPLMYESKATHRAYFQESRMTFVILGGLLCAIIGVVGILNFFNAMMTAILARSREFAVLQSVGMTGRQLETMLLWEGLLYTLGSGLIAGLLSAAINPLAGRLLESAYWFYSYHYTITPVLAMLPAFIVLGCAIPAVMYRQAVKQSIVERLRSLDT
;
A
#
# COMPACT_ATOMS: atom_id res chain seq x y z
N MET A 1 4.53 26.63 53.35
CA MET A 1 3.31 27.29 52.76
C MET A 1 3.27 26.99 51.27
N LYS A 2 2.26 26.25 50.76
CA LYS A 2 2.03 26.09 49.32
C LYS A 2 1.20 27.30 48.85
N VAL A 3 1.84 28.35 48.41
CA VAL A 3 1.18 29.52 47.83
C VAL A 3 0.61 29.12 46.44
N LYS A 4 -0.73 29.06 46.34
CA LYS A 4 -1.44 28.77 45.09
C LYS A 4 -1.50 30.04 44.19
N ASN A 5 -0.39 30.47 43.58
CA ASN A 5 -0.37 31.67 42.69
C ASN A 5 -0.48 31.30 41.20
N GLY A 6 -1.42 30.47 40.81
CA GLY A 6 -1.63 30.09 39.41
C GLY A 6 -2.03 31.24 38.48
N SER A 7 -2.78 32.25 39.02
CA SER A 7 -3.20 33.45 38.27
C SER A 7 -2.04 34.37 37.98
N CYS A 8 -1.17 34.59 38.97
CA CYS A 8 0.02 35.42 38.81
C CYS A 8 1.01 34.86 37.77
N ILE A 9 1.22 33.57 37.79
CA ILE A 9 2.09 32.89 36.80
C ILE A 9 1.50 33.00 35.40
N ARG A 10 0.18 32.87 35.25
CA ARG A 10 -0.51 33.06 33.95
C ARG A 10 -0.33 34.48 33.41
N HIS A 11 -0.56 35.48 34.26
CA HIS A 11 -0.43 36.90 33.88
C HIS A 11 1.03 37.22 33.51
N LEU A 12 1.99 36.70 34.28
CA LEU A 12 3.41 36.87 34.02
C LEU A 12 3.81 36.21 32.72
N SER A 13 3.33 34.98 32.44
CA SER A 13 3.57 34.26 31.18
C SER A 13 3.07 35.04 29.96
N PHE A 14 1.87 35.65 30.06
CA PHE A 14 1.28 36.43 28.98
C PHE A 14 2.04 37.72 28.72
N LYS A 15 2.39 38.49 29.77
CA LYS A 15 3.15 39.73 29.63
C LYS A 15 4.56 39.51 29.08
N THR A 16 5.27 38.47 29.55
CA THR A 16 6.59 38.08 29.03
C THR A 16 6.50 37.66 27.54
N LEU A 17 5.43 37.01 27.15
CA LEU A 17 5.18 36.64 25.76
C LEU A 17 4.98 37.89 24.88
N MET A 18 4.16 38.87 25.32
CA MET A 18 3.90 40.10 24.57
C MET A 18 5.14 40.96 24.36
N SER A 19 6.13 40.92 25.25
CA SER A 19 7.38 41.69 25.11
C SER A 19 8.33 41.11 24.04
N ALA A 20 8.24 39.82 23.67
CA ALA A 20 9.16 39.11 22.79
C ALA A 20 8.55 38.81 21.41
N LYS A 21 7.84 39.75 20.76
CA LYS A 21 7.04 39.52 19.54
C LYS A 21 7.75 38.78 18.42
N LYS A 22 8.98 39.21 18.02
CA LYS A 22 9.73 38.58 16.91
C LYS A 22 10.07 37.12 17.19
N ARG A 23 10.47 36.80 18.42
CA ARG A 23 10.80 35.43 18.85
C ARG A 23 9.54 34.54 18.89
N ASN A 24 8.43 35.08 19.33
CA ASN A 24 7.16 34.33 19.39
C ASN A 24 6.60 34.01 18.02
N ILE A 25 6.75 34.89 17.03
CA ILE A 25 6.37 34.62 15.63
C ILE A 25 7.13 33.40 15.11
N ILE A 26 8.44 33.33 15.37
CA ILE A 26 9.26 32.18 14.93
C ILE A 26 8.82 30.89 15.63
N ALA A 27 8.51 30.97 16.92
CA ALA A 27 8.02 29.81 17.67
C ALA A 27 6.63 29.34 17.18
N VAL A 28 5.72 30.26 16.89
CA VAL A 28 4.41 29.98 16.30
C VAL A 28 4.57 29.34 14.92
N LEU A 29 5.44 29.89 14.06
CA LEU A 29 5.72 29.33 12.74
C LEU A 29 6.28 27.91 12.83
N ALA A 30 7.21 27.63 13.74
CA ALA A 30 7.75 26.28 13.92
C ALA A 30 6.71 25.28 14.41
N ILE A 31 5.84 25.72 15.36
CA ILE A 31 4.73 24.90 15.83
C ILE A 31 3.71 24.67 14.71
N ALA A 32 3.39 25.72 13.94
CA ALA A 32 2.49 25.62 12.80
C ALA A 32 3.03 24.67 11.72
N LEU A 33 4.33 24.73 11.41
CA LEU A 33 4.97 23.83 10.46
C LEU A 33 5.01 22.38 10.94
N THR A 34 5.22 22.18 12.24
CA THR A 34 5.14 20.82 12.81
C THR A 34 3.71 20.27 12.75
N ALA A 35 2.72 21.10 13.06
CA ALA A 35 1.31 20.73 12.93
C ALA A 35 0.91 20.53 11.46
N LEU A 36 1.39 21.37 10.53
CA LEU A 36 1.23 21.21 9.08
C LEU A 36 1.77 19.86 8.62
N LEU A 37 2.98 19.49 9.03
CA LEU A 37 3.60 18.21 8.68
C LEU A 37 2.72 17.02 9.09
N PHE A 38 2.25 17.00 10.34
CA PHE A 38 1.39 15.92 10.80
C PHE A 38 0.03 15.93 10.10
N THR A 39 -0.57 17.11 9.92
CA THR A 39 -1.89 17.22 9.31
C THR A 39 -1.84 16.82 7.83
N SER A 40 -0.86 17.31 7.07
CA SER A 40 -0.73 16.89 5.66
C SER A 40 -0.49 15.39 5.52
N LEU A 41 0.38 14.81 6.37
CA LEU A 41 0.63 13.37 6.39
C LEU A 41 -0.63 12.57 6.70
N PHE A 42 -1.36 12.90 7.78
CA PHE A 42 -2.59 12.19 8.14
C PHE A 42 -3.70 12.41 7.10
N THR A 43 -3.82 13.61 6.52
CA THR A 43 -4.80 13.87 5.44
C THR A 43 -4.52 12.98 4.24
N ILE A 44 -3.26 12.91 3.79
CA ILE A 44 -2.87 12.08 2.65
C ILE A 44 -3.13 10.60 2.96
N VAL A 45 -2.63 10.10 4.08
CA VAL A 45 -2.76 8.67 4.45
C VAL A 45 -4.23 8.27 4.58
N MET A 46 -5.06 9.07 5.25
CA MET A 46 -6.48 8.77 5.42
C MET A 46 -7.26 8.90 4.11
N SER A 47 -6.91 9.85 3.24
CA SER A 47 -7.56 9.99 1.93
C SER A 47 -7.21 8.83 0.99
N ILE A 48 -5.94 8.38 0.97
CA ILE A 48 -5.53 7.20 0.21
C ILE A 48 -6.24 5.95 0.73
N ASN A 49 -6.29 5.79 2.05
CA ASN A 49 -7.01 4.69 2.67
C ASN A 49 -8.51 4.69 2.29
N GLU A 50 -9.17 5.83 2.33
CA GLU A 50 -10.58 5.95 1.95
C GLU A 50 -10.78 5.69 0.45
N THR A 51 -9.89 6.19 -0.41
CA THR A 51 -9.90 5.91 -1.84
C THR A 51 -9.68 4.42 -2.12
N ASN A 52 -8.70 3.80 -1.46
CA ASN A 52 -8.44 2.36 -1.59
C ASN A 52 -9.62 1.51 -1.09
N GLN A 53 -10.23 1.87 0.03
CA GLN A 53 -11.43 1.18 0.51
C GLN A 53 -12.59 1.30 -0.49
N ASN A 54 -12.81 2.49 -1.06
CA ASN A 54 -13.84 2.68 -2.08
C ASN A 54 -13.58 1.86 -3.35
N TYR A 55 -12.32 1.69 -3.72
CA TYR A 55 -11.91 0.79 -4.80
C TYR A 55 -12.18 -0.68 -4.44
N GLN A 56 -11.69 -1.13 -3.27
CA GLN A 56 -11.84 -2.51 -2.81
C GLN A 56 -13.31 -2.91 -2.64
N PHE A 57 -14.16 -2.02 -2.11
CA PHE A 57 -15.59 -2.30 -1.98
C PHE A 57 -16.28 -2.58 -3.32
N ARG A 58 -15.82 -1.93 -4.40
CA ARG A 58 -16.32 -2.20 -5.74
C ARG A 58 -15.75 -3.49 -6.31
N SER A 59 -14.46 -3.73 -6.15
CA SER A 59 -13.82 -4.97 -6.60
C SER A 59 -14.46 -6.22 -5.98
N VAL A 60 -14.85 -6.16 -4.68
CA VAL A 60 -15.51 -7.29 -4.00
C VAL A 60 -17.05 -7.27 -4.15
N GLY A 61 -17.60 -6.29 -4.86
CA GLY A 61 -19.04 -6.19 -5.15
C GLY A 61 -19.89 -5.60 -4.03
N GLY A 62 -19.33 -4.96 -3.00
CA GLY A 62 -20.14 -4.30 -1.98
C GLY A 62 -19.37 -3.78 -0.77
N TYR A 63 -20.02 -2.91 0.03
CA TYR A 63 -19.46 -2.32 1.25
C TYR A 63 -20.15 -2.77 2.55
N ALA A 64 -20.97 -3.85 2.53
CA ALA A 64 -21.38 -4.51 3.77
C ALA A 64 -20.14 -4.97 4.56
N HIS A 65 -20.20 -5.00 5.89
CA HIS A 65 -19.07 -5.44 6.71
C HIS A 65 -18.75 -6.93 6.47
N GLY A 66 -19.79 -7.72 6.28
CA GLY A 66 -19.69 -9.12 5.92
C GLY A 66 -21.05 -9.73 5.67
N ALA A 67 -21.13 -11.03 5.56
CA ALA A 67 -22.37 -11.75 5.30
C ALA A 67 -22.36 -13.11 6.00
N PHE A 68 -23.55 -13.56 6.42
CA PHE A 68 -23.83 -14.97 6.68
C PHE A 68 -24.30 -15.59 5.36
N LYS A 69 -23.64 -16.66 4.98
CA LYS A 69 -23.85 -17.30 3.67
C LYS A 69 -24.86 -18.42 3.78
N ASP A 70 -25.72 -18.51 2.78
CA ASP A 70 -26.60 -19.65 2.59
C ASP A 70 -27.58 -19.89 3.76
N VAL A 71 -28.20 -18.79 4.19
CA VAL A 71 -29.12 -18.74 5.34
C VAL A 71 -30.58 -19.00 4.92
N ASP A 72 -31.33 -19.61 5.79
CA ASP A 72 -32.78 -19.76 5.69
C ASP A 72 -33.56 -18.61 6.37
N GLU A 73 -34.89 -18.58 6.24
CA GLU A 73 -35.74 -17.50 6.77
C GLU A 73 -35.70 -17.44 8.31
N ASP A 74 -35.55 -18.57 9.02
CA ASP A 74 -35.48 -18.62 10.49
C ASP A 74 -34.12 -18.08 10.97
N GLN A 75 -33.05 -18.47 10.30
CA GLN A 75 -31.69 -17.95 10.55
C GLN A 75 -31.64 -16.44 10.31
N ILE A 76 -32.22 -15.95 9.21
CA ILE A 76 -32.29 -14.51 8.91
C ILE A 76 -33.00 -13.77 10.05
N ALA A 77 -34.12 -14.29 10.55
CA ALA A 77 -34.85 -13.64 11.63
C ALA A 77 -34.04 -13.56 12.92
N VAL A 78 -33.37 -14.65 13.32
CA VAL A 78 -32.56 -14.71 14.55
C VAL A 78 -31.34 -13.86 14.48
N LEU A 79 -30.55 -13.96 13.40
CA LEU A 79 -29.30 -13.21 13.20
C LEU A 79 -29.56 -11.71 13.09
N SER A 80 -30.64 -11.31 12.40
CA SER A 80 -31.01 -9.89 12.26
C SER A 80 -31.41 -9.23 13.56
N ALA A 81 -31.89 -10.00 14.54
CA ALA A 81 -32.31 -9.49 15.85
C ALA A 81 -31.14 -9.30 16.83
N HIS A 82 -29.93 -9.75 16.50
CA HIS A 82 -28.78 -9.64 17.41
C HIS A 82 -28.38 -8.17 17.67
N PRO A 83 -28.06 -7.79 18.95
CA PRO A 83 -27.80 -6.39 19.32
C PRO A 83 -26.64 -5.72 18.59
N ASP A 84 -25.63 -6.48 18.16
CA ASP A 84 -24.44 -5.97 17.47
C ASP A 84 -24.64 -5.82 15.96
N VAL A 85 -25.74 -6.34 15.42
CA VAL A 85 -26.18 -6.10 14.04
C VAL A 85 -26.91 -4.76 13.97
N LYS A 86 -26.39 -3.86 13.14
CA LYS A 86 -26.96 -2.52 12.95
C LYS A 86 -28.02 -2.47 11.86
N ALA A 87 -27.76 -3.19 10.77
CA ALA A 87 -28.65 -3.30 9.63
C ALA A 87 -28.32 -4.56 8.84
N VAL A 88 -29.31 -5.09 8.14
CA VAL A 88 -29.18 -6.27 7.29
C VAL A 88 -29.65 -6.00 5.89
N GLY A 89 -29.16 -6.79 4.92
CA GLY A 89 -29.59 -6.80 3.53
C GLY A 89 -29.62 -8.24 3.02
N VAL A 90 -30.66 -8.61 2.31
CA VAL A 90 -30.89 -9.98 1.81
C VAL A 90 -30.61 -10.03 0.31
N ARG A 91 -29.88 -11.06 -0.14
CA ARG A 91 -29.62 -11.36 -1.55
C ARG A 91 -29.87 -12.84 -1.79
N THR A 92 -30.71 -13.13 -2.80
CA THR A 92 -30.93 -14.49 -3.27
C THR A 92 -30.47 -14.61 -4.71
N VAL A 93 -29.52 -15.49 -5.00
CA VAL A 93 -28.94 -15.70 -6.33
C VAL A 93 -29.76 -16.78 -7.07
N LEU A 94 -30.32 -16.43 -8.22
CA LEU A 94 -31.11 -17.33 -9.04
C LEU A 94 -30.26 -18.06 -10.08
N GLY A 95 -29.23 -17.40 -10.61
CA GLY A 95 -28.39 -17.96 -11.64
C GLY A 95 -27.49 -16.92 -12.33
N LEU A 96 -26.79 -17.37 -13.36
CA LEU A 96 -25.81 -16.60 -14.08
C LEU A 96 -26.12 -16.51 -15.57
N ALA A 97 -26.08 -15.33 -16.13
CA ALA A 97 -26.10 -15.12 -17.57
C ALA A 97 -24.64 -15.05 -18.06
N THR A 98 -24.20 -16.09 -18.78
CA THR A 98 -22.82 -16.27 -19.22
C THR A 98 -22.73 -16.56 -20.72
N GLN A 99 -23.84 -16.44 -21.43
CA GLN A 99 -23.96 -16.77 -22.86
C GLN A 99 -24.47 -15.57 -23.67
N GLY A 100 -24.19 -15.55 -24.96
CA GLY A 100 -24.65 -14.48 -25.86
C GLY A 100 -24.07 -13.11 -25.46
N ALA A 101 -24.96 -12.16 -25.14
CA ALA A 101 -24.55 -10.81 -24.77
C ALA A 101 -23.61 -10.71 -23.55
N PHE A 102 -23.60 -11.71 -22.68
CA PHE A 102 -22.81 -11.76 -21.44
C PHE A 102 -21.67 -12.79 -21.48
N GLU A 103 -21.23 -13.20 -22.67
CA GLU A 103 -20.14 -14.17 -22.82
C GLU A 103 -18.80 -13.63 -22.30
N LYS A 104 -18.50 -12.36 -22.56
CA LYS A 104 -17.30 -11.67 -22.07
C LYS A 104 -17.48 -11.03 -20.69
N ASP A 105 -18.69 -10.54 -20.42
CA ASP A 105 -19.05 -9.79 -19.21
C ASP A 105 -20.24 -10.51 -18.54
N TYR A 106 -19.97 -11.44 -17.62
CA TYR A 106 -21.06 -12.21 -17.06
C TYR A 106 -21.96 -11.40 -16.12
N ALA A 107 -23.23 -11.77 -16.09
CA ALA A 107 -24.22 -11.12 -15.25
C ALA A 107 -24.86 -12.10 -14.27
N GLU A 108 -25.15 -11.62 -13.07
CA GLU A 108 -25.87 -12.37 -12.06
C GLU A 108 -27.33 -11.95 -12.01
N VAL A 109 -28.23 -12.92 -12.12
CA VAL A 109 -29.67 -12.72 -11.90
C VAL A 109 -29.98 -13.01 -10.45
N SER A 110 -30.35 -11.97 -9.69
CA SER A 110 -30.58 -12.08 -8.25
C SER A 110 -31.75 -11.22 -7.77
N TYR A 111 -32.35 -11.61 -6.64
CA TYR A 111 -33.16 -10.72 -5.83
C TYR A 111 -32.28 -10.03 -4.79
N MET A 112 -32.40 -8.72 -4.67
CA MET A 112 -31.80 -7.93 -3.60
C MET A 112 -32.84 -7.02 -2.97
N ASP A 113 -32.84 -6.95 -1.63
CA ASP A 113 -33.61 -5.92 -0.94
C ASP A 113 -32.95 -4.53 -1.08
N ASP A 114 -33.64 -3.47 -0.64
CA ASP A 114 -33.16 -2.10 -0.81
C ASP A 114 -31.80 -1.85 -0.10
N ASN A 115 -31.52 -2.50 1.02
CA ASN A 115 -30.25 -2.39 1.71
C ASN A 115 -29.12 -3.09 0.95
N ASN A 116 -29.36 -4.32 0.51
CA ASN A 116 -28.36 -5.06 -0.24
C ASN A 116 -28.05 -4.41 -1.59
N ALA A 117 -29.09 -3.99 -2.34
CA ALA A 117 -28.93 -3.25 -3.60
C ALA A 117 -28.10 -1.97 -3.40
N LYS A 118 -28.33 -1.23 -2.31
CA LYS A 118 -27.53 -0.06 -1.97
C LYS A 118 -26.09 -0.41 -1.65
N TRP A 119 -25.86 -1.47 -0.87
CA TRP A 119 -24.53 -1.86 -0.45
C TRP A 119 -23.71 -2.50 -1.57
N SER A 120 -24.36 -3.12 -2.54
CA SER A 120 -23.74 -3.72 -3.72
C SER A 120 -23.64 -2.74 -4.91
N PHE A 121 -23.83 -1.42 -4.70
CA PHE A 121 -23.79 -0.38 -5.73
C PHE A 121 -24.76 -0.59 -6.89
N SER A 122 -25.82 -1.38 -6.69
CA SER A 122 -26.83 -1.73 -7.68
C SER A 122 -28.20 -1.08 -7.44
N GLN A 123 -28.22 -0.03 -6.60
CA GLN A 123 -29.45 0.74 -6.37
C GLN A 123 -29.75 1.64 -7.58
N PRO A 124 -30.95 1.59 -8.16
CA PRO A 124 -31.30 2.42 -9.30
C PRO A 124 -31.16 3.91 -9.02
N THR A 125 -30.47 4.63 -9.91
CA THR A 125 -30.38 6.09 -9.91
C THR A 125 -31.55 6.71 -10.67
N VAL A 126 -32.15 5.95 -11.60
CA VAL A 126 -33.35 6.30 -12.33
C VAL A 126 -34.38 5.20 -12.14
N GLY A 127 -35.61 5.59 -11.83
CA GLY A 127 -36.69 4.63 -11.59
C GLY A 127 -36.72 4.13 -10.15
N ARG A 128 -36.94 2.86 -9.93
CA ARG A 128 -37.09 2.20 -8.61
C ARG A 128 -36.60 0.75 -8.62
N THR A 129 -36.42 0.16 -7.44
CA THR A 129 -36.19 -1.28 -7.28
C THR A 129 -37.42 -2.11 -7.72
N PRO A 130 -37.24 -3.35 -8.23
CA PRO A 130 -38.31 -4.25 -8.61
C PRO A 130 -39.20 -4.63 -7.42
N LYS A 131 -40.51 -4.56 -7.56
CA LYS A 131 -41.45 -4.86 -6.47
C LYS A 131 -42.32 -6.12 -6.71
N SER A 132 -42.71 -6.39 -7.95
CA SER A 132 -43.64 -7.48 -8.25
C SER A 132 -43.49 -8.01 -9.67
N GLY A 133 -43.91 -9.22 -9.90
CA GLY A 133 -43.96 -9.85 -11.25
C GLY A 133 -42.56 -9.88 -11.90
N ASN A 134 -42.53 -9.81 -13.20
CA ASN A 134 -41.33 -9.83 -14.02
C ASN A 134 -40.72 -8.42 -14.18
N GLU A 135 -40.52 -7.71 -13.07
CA GLU A 135 -39.79 -6.43 -13.08
C GLU A 135 -38.28 -6.68 -12.90
N ILE A 136 -37.47 -5.83 -13.56
CA ILE A 136 -36.01 -5.94 -13.52
C ILE A 136 -35.36 -4.56 -13.45
N THR A 137 -34.18 -4.50 -12.82
CA THR A 137 -33.25 -3.37 -12.87
C THR A 137 -31.85 -3.86 -13.16
N MET A 138 -31.07 -3.06 -13.89
CA MET A 138 -29.70 -3.38 -14.26
C MET A 138 -28.89 -2.10 -14.55
N ASP A 139 -27.59 -2.23 -14.74
CA ASP A 139 -26.72 -1.12 -15.13
C ASP A 139 -26.87 -0.76 -16.62
N THR A 140 -26.35 0.42 -16.98
CA THR A 140 -26.44 0.93 -18.36
C THR A 140 -25.65 0.10 -19.36
N LYS A 141 -24.57 -0.58 -18.97
CA LYS A 141 -23.76 -1.43 -19.84
C LYS A 141 -24.49 -2.74 -20.15
N ALA A 142 -25.13 -3.34 -19.14
CA ALA A 142 -25.97 -4.53 -19.35
C ALA A 142 -27.12 -4.24 -20.34
N LEU A 143 -27.75 -3.06 -20.27
CA LEU A 143 -28.76 -2.62 -21.26
C LEU A 143 -28.14 -2.47 -22.65
N GLU A 144 -26.97 -1.90 -22.77
CA GLU A 144 -26.25 -1.75 -24.05
C GLU A 144 -25.93 -3.11 -24.67
N LEU A 145 -25.40 -4.05 -23.90
CA LEU A 145 -25.10 -5.43 -24.32
C LEU A 145 -26.35 -6.15 -24.83
N LEU A 146 -27.51 -5.94 -24.19
CA LEU A 146 -28.77 -6.51 -24.59
C LEU A 146 -29.46 -5.73 -25.75
N GLY A 147 -28.87 -4.63 -26.23
CA GLY A 147 -29.42 -3.78 -27.28
C GLY A 147 -30.71 -3.02 -26.87
N VAL A 148 -30.91 -2.82 -25.55
CA VAL A 148 -32.12 -2.18 -25.01
C VAL A 148 -31.81 -0.74 -24.58
N LYS A 149 -32.61 0.21 -25.02
CA LYS A 149 -32.50 1.60 -24.58
C LYS A 149 -32.94 1.76 -23.13
N PRO A 150 -32.27 2.63 -22.34
CA PRO A 150 -32.62 2.90 -20.94
C PRO A 150 -33.91 3.74 -20.83
N GLU A 151 -35.08 3.10 -21.08
CA GLU A 151 -36.40 3.70 -20.98
C GLU A 151 -37.27 2.89 -20.02
N LEU A 152 -37.93 3.57 -19.07
CA LEU A 152 -38.82 2.88 -18.12
C LEU A 152 -39.99 2.21 -18.85
N GLY A 153 -40.19 0.95 -18.55
CA GLY A 153 -41.23 0.11 -19.21
C GLY A 153 -40.71 -0.65 -20.42
N ALA A 154 -39.46 -0.48 -20.82
CA ALA A 154 -38.85 -1.27 -21.90
C ALA A 154 -38.91 -2.77 -21.58
N GLN A 155 -39.09 -3.59 -22.61
CA GLN A 155 -39.10 -5.04 -22.48
C GLN A 155 -37.68 -5.56 -22.70
N VAL A 156 -37.16 -6.29 -21.69
CA VAL A 156 -35.79 -6.82 -21.67
C VAL A 156 -35.89 -8.34 -21.67
N LYS A 157 -35.34 -9.00 -22.68
CA LYS A 157 -35.28 -10.46 -22.76
C LYS A 157 -33.92 -10.92 -22.20
N VAL A 158 -33.92 -11.73 -21.15
CA VAL A 158 -32.71 -12.25 -20.52
C VAL A 158 -32.71 -13.77 -20.55
N THR A 159 -31.61 -14.37 -21.00
CA THR A 159 -31.34 -15.81 -20.88
C THR A 159 -30.26 -16.03 -19.82
N TYR A 160 -30.53 -16.90 -18.88
CA TYR A 160 -29.59 -17.23 -17.81
C TYR A 160 -29.70 -18.68 -17.36
N THR A 161 -28.62 -19.26 -16.88
CA THR A 161 -28.58 -20.63 -16.35
C THR A 161 -28.86 -20.58 -14.85
N LEU A 162 -29.84 -21.39 -14.40
CA LEU A 162 -30.11 -21.50 -12.95
C LEU A 162 -28.90 -22.06 -12.21
N ALA A 163 -28.70 -21.59 -10.98
CA ALA A 163 -27.66 -22.10 -10.11
C ALA A 163 -28.19 -22.28 -8.68
N ASP A 164 -28.04 -23.47 -8.13
CA ASP A 164 -28.25 -23.69 -6.71
C ASP A 164 -26.90 -23.76 -5.96
N LYS A 165 -26.92 -24.23 -4.74
CA LYS A 165 -25.77 -24.34 -3.84
C LYS A 165 -24.67 -25.30 -4.35
N GLU A 166 -25.01 -26.27 -5.21
CA GLU A 166 -24.15 -27.41 -5.53
C GLU A 166 -23.96 -27.59 -7.05
N GLN A 167 -24.90 -27.11 -7.86
CA GLN A 167 -24.87 -27.38 -9.28
C GLN A 167 -25.49 -26.27 -10.13
N MET A 168 -25.09 -26.24 -11.39
CA MET A 168 -25.77 -25.48 -12.45
C MET A 168 -26.97 -26.30 -12.93
N GLY A 169 -28.11 -25.59 -13.11
CA GLY A 169 -29.34 -26.18 -13.61
C GLY A 169 -29.48 -26.00 -15.12
N TRP A 170 -30.70 -25.70 -15.57
CA TRP A 170 -31.02 -25.46 -16.98
C TRP A 170 -31.24 -23.97 -17.29
N ASP A 171 -31.18 -23.65 -18.56
CA ASP A 171 -31.38 -22.29 -19.04
C ASP A 171 -32.83 -21.85 -18.93
N ILE A 172 -33.04 -20.64 -18.52
CA ILE A 172 -34.30 -19.94 -18.51
C ILE A 172 -34.17 -18.69 -19.38
N THR A 173 -35.17 -18.49 -20.26
CA THR A 173 -35.31 -17.26 -21.02
C THR A 173 -36.65 -16.63 -20.66
N ASP A 174 -36.59 -15.46 -20.02
CA ASP A 174 -37.81 -14.71 -19.67
C ASP A 174 -37.73 -13.25 -20.17
N THR A 175 -38.91 -12.64 -20.33
CA THR A 175 -39.00 -11.22 -20.69
C THR A 175 -39.41 -10.41 -19.46
N PHE A 176 -38.72 -9.37 -19.21
CA PHE A 176 -38.89 -8.49 -18.05
C PHE A 176 -39.27 -7.08 -18.45
N THR A 177 -39.90 -6.35 -17.55
CA THR A 177 -40.19 -4.94 -17.68
C THR A 177 -39.12 -4.16 -16.89
N LEU A 178 -38.38 -3.29 -17.58
CA LEU A 178 -37.35 -2.43 -16.97
C LEU A 178 -38.02 -1.36 -16.10
N VAL A 179 -37.74 -1.37 -14.79
CA VAL A 179 -38.31 -0.40 -13.82
C VAL A 179 -37.33 0.56 -13.23
N GLY A 180 -36.05 0.40 -13.57
CA GLY A 180 -34.97 1.31 -13.15
C GLY A 180 -33.61 0.83 -13.62
N TRP A 181 -32.64 1.74 -13.59
CA TRP A 181 -31.23 1.45 -13.92
C TRP A 181 -30.31 2.39 -13.18
N TRP A 182 -29.00 2.06 -13.18
CA TRP A 182 -27.91 2.88 -12.68
C TRP A 182 -26.77 2.93 -13.70
N ASP A 183 -25.87 3.91 -13.54
CA ASP A 183 -24.71 4.02 -14.41
C ASP A 183 -23.74 2.87 -14.14
N TYR A 184 -23.22 2.27 -15.21
CA TYR A 184 -22.22 1.21 -15.12
C TYR A 184 -20.98 1.65 -14.34
N ASP A 185 -20.47 0.78 -13.47
CA ASP A 185 -19.25 0.96 -12.70
C ASP A 185 -18.21 -0.08 -13.16
N GLU A 186 -17.16 0.38 -13.84
CA GLU A 186 -16.12 -0.47 -14.45
C GLU A 186 -15.34 -1.32 -13.43
N LEU A 187 -15.40 -0.98 -12.15
CA LEU A 187 -14.75 -1.74 -11.09
C LEU A 187 -15.58 -2.93 -10.58
N LEU A 188 -16.88 -2.96 -10.87
CA LEU A 188 -17.72 -4.10 -10.55
C LEU A 188 -17.46 -5.20 -11.57
N SER A 189 -16.96 -6.34 -11.10
CA SER A 189 -16.65 -7.50 -11.95
C SER A 189 -17.89 -8.26 -12.43
N VAL A 190 -19.10 -7.85 -12.03
CA VAL A 190 -20.36 -8.54 -12.27
C VAL A 190 -21.43 -7.51 -12.60
N HIS A 191 -22.22 -7.76 -13.64
CA HIS A 191 -23.46 -7.06 -13.88
C HIS A 191 -24.57 -7.63 -13.00
N PHE A 192 -25.18 -6.81 -12.16
CA PHE A 192 -26.32 -7.25 -11.36
C PHE A 192 -27.64 -7.02 -12.11
N LEU A 193 -28.36 -8.11 -12.38
CA LEU A 193 -29.71 -8.10 -12.95
C LEU A 193 -30.67 -8.38 -11.79
N ASN A 194 -31.16 -7.31 -11.13
CA ASN A 194 -31.97 -7.45 -9.94
C ASN A 194 -33.44 -7.64 -10.32
N VAL A 195 -34.04 -8.72 -9.84
CA VAL A 195 -35.46 -9.09 -10.09
C VAL A 195 -36.34 -8.91 -8.85
N SER A 196 -37.66 -8.99 -9.00
CA SER A 196 -38.55 -8.91 -7.86
C SER A 196 -38.48 -10.15 -6.95
N LYS A 197 -38.81 -10.00 -5.66
CA LYS A 197 -38.94 -11.14 -4.73
C LYS A 197 -39.95 -12.16 -5.21
N GLU A 198 -41.08 -11.72 -5.76
CA GLU A 198 -42.14 -12.58 -6.28
C GLU A 198 -41.63 -13.46 -7.43
N TYR A 199 -40.87 -12.86 -8.38
CA TYR A 199 -40.24 -13.61 -9.44
C TYR A 199 -39.24 -14.63 -8.93
N ALA A 200 -38.34 -14.23 -8.01
CA ALA A 200 -37.35 -15.12 -7.41
C ALA A 200 -37.99 -16.34 -6.76
N GLN A 201 -39.01 -16.14 -5.93
CA GLN A 201 -39.76 -17.24 -5.29
C GLN A 201 -40.50 -18.13 -6.28
N LYS A 202 -41.05 -17.58 -7.36
CA LYS A 202 -41.70 -18.34 -8.43
C LYS A 202 -40.70 -19.28 -9.13
N ILE A 203 -39.52 -18.76 -9.47
CA ILE A 203 -38.46 -19.55 -10.14
C ILE A 203 -37.88 -20.59 -9.19
N GLU A 204 -37.64 -20.25 -7.94
CA GLU A 204 -37.17 -21.21 -6.92
C GLU A 204 -38.13 -22.41 -6.77
N LYS A 205 -39.39 -22.15 -6.64
CA LYS A 205 -40.41 -23.25 -6.61
C LYS A 205 -40.33 -24.15 -7.83
N LYS A 206 -40.11 -23.56 -9.02
CA LYS A 206 -39.96 -24.31 -10.29
C LYS A 206 -38.65 -25.12 -10.31
N ALA A 207 -37.56 -24.53 -9.82
CA ALA A 207 -36.25 -25.17 -9.75
C ALA A 207 -36.28 -26.36 -8.78
N VAL A 208 -36.82 -26.18 -7.58
CA VAL A 208 -36.97 -27.24 -6.57
C VAL A 208 -37.91 -28.36 -7.07
N ALA A 209 -39.00 -28.03 -7.76
CA ALA A 209 -39.87 -29.04 -8.39
C ALA A 209 -39.15 -29.83 -9.51
N GLY A 210 -38.13 -29.23 -10.15
CA GLY A 210 -37.23 -29.83 -11.12
C GLY A 210 -36.06 -30.62 -10.54
N GLY A 211 -35.97 -30.74 -9.20
CA GLY A 211 -34.93 -31.50 -8.50
C GLY A 211 -33.70 -30.71 -8.03
N MET A 212 -33.71 -29.41 -8.21
CA MET A 212 -32.65 -28.53 -7.66
C MET A 212 -32.87 -28.30 -6.15
N LYS A 213 -31.81 -27.92 -5.46
CA LYS A 213 -31.87 -27.39 -4.08
C LYS A 213 -32.40 -25.95 -4.07
N PRO A 214 -32.90 -25.45 -2.91
CA PRO A 214 -33.23 -24.04 -2.78
C PRO A 214 -32.07 -23.14 -3.16
N PHE A 215 -32.39 -21.97 -3.71
CA PHE A 215 -31.37 -21.01 -4.12
C PHE A 215 -30.57 -20.50 -2.94
N ARG A 216 -29.32 -20.15 -3.19
CA ARG A 216 -28.44 -19.55 -2.21
C ARG A 216 -28.94 -18.19 -1.79
N THR A 217 -29.17 -18.01 -0.49
CA THR A 217 -29.56 -16.74 0.10
C THR A 217 -28.50 -16.29 1.10
N ASP A 218 -27.94 -15.11 0.87
CA ASP A 218 -26.92 -14.48 1.72
C ASP A 218 -27.55 -13.34 2.55
N LEU A 219 -27.23 -13.27 3.85
CA LEU A 219 -27.59 -12.18 4.74
C LEU A 219 -26.38 -11.27 4.94
N SER A 220 -26.31 -10.20 4.16
CA SER A 220 -25.29 -9.15 4.36
C SER A 220 -25.58 -8.35 5.61
N VAL A 221 -24.54 -8.02 6.37
CA VAL A 221 -24.69 -7.33 7.66
C VAL A 221 -23.80 -6.11 7.77
N MET A 222 -24.36 -5.07 8.39
CA MET A 222 -23.61 -3.94 8.92
C MET A 222 -23.50 -4.08 10.42
N LEU A 223 -22.29 -4.16 10.95
CA LEU A 223 -21.96 -4.20 12.36
C LEU A 223 -21.84 -2.78 12.93
N ARG A 224 -21.77 -2.66 14.25
CA ARG A 224 -21.52 -1.38 14.92
C ARG A 224 -20.10 -0.85 14.69
N SER A 225 -19.13 -1.73 14.43
CA SER A 225 -17.73 -1.42 14.18
C SER A 225 -17.20 -2.28 13.04
N SER A 226 -16.26 -1.76 12.26
CA SER A 226 -15.53 -2.49 11.22
C SER A 226 -14.11 -2.89 11.65
N LEU A 227 -13.79 -2.83 12.96
CA LEU A 227 -12.43 -3.08 13.44
C LEU A 227 -12.07 -4.56 13.58
N ASN A 228 -13.06 -5.42 13.75
CA ASN A 228 -12.84 -6.85 14.02
C ASN A 228 -13.99 -7.68 13.47
N ILE A 229 -14.23 -7.57 12.17
CA ILE A 229 -15.43 -8.07 11.50
C ILE A 229 -15.55 -9.58 11.67
N GLU A 230 -14.49 -10.34 11.43
CA GLU A 230 -14.49 -11.79 11.49
C GLU A 230 -14.90 -12.33 12.86
N ASN A 231 -14.21 -11.88 13.93
CA ASN A 231 -14.55 -12.30 15.29
C ASN A 231 -15.94 -11.82 15.73
N ASP A 232 -16.39 -10.65 15.24
CA ASP A 232 -17.74 -10.16 15.56
C ASP A 232 -18.81 -11.01 14.86
N LEU A 233 -18.61 -11.42 13.60
CA LEU A 233 -19.51 -12.33 12.88
C LEU A 233 -19.54 -13.71 13.52
N THR A 234 -18.36 -14.27 13.85
CA THR A 234 -18.25 -15.56 14.54
C THR A 234 -19.01 -15.54 15.86
N ARG A 235 -18.78 -14.51 16.69
CA ARG A 235 -19.49 -14.37 17.97
C ARG A 235 -21.00 -14.23 17.80
N ILE A 236 -21.47 -13.44 16.82
CA ILE A 236 -22.91 -13.27 16.56
C ILE A 236 -23.54 -14.61 16.17
N GLY A 237 -22.88 -15.40 15.34
CA GLY A 237 -23.37 -16.73 14.97
C GLY A 237 -23.45 -17.67 16.18
N GLU A 238 -22.38 -17.72 16.99
CA GLU A 238 -22.32 -18.53 18.22
C GLU A 238 -23.35 -18.08 19.27
N ASP A 239 -23.52 -16.78 19.50
CA ASP A 239 -24.52 -16.21 20.40
C ASP A 239 -25.95 -16.55 19.95
N CYS A 240 -26.18 -16.73 18.66
CA CYS A 240 -27.46 -17.17 18.07
C CYS A 240 -27.62 -18.70 18.10
N GLY A 241 -26.62 -19.45 18.55
CA GLY A 241 -26.69 -20.92 18.70
C GLY A 241 -26.21 -21.68 17.47
N TYR A 242 -25.52 -21.04 16.51
CA TYR A 242 -24.98 -21.69 15.32
C TYR A 242 -23.48 -21.93 15.49
N SER A 243 -23.00 -23.09 15.03
CA SER A 243 -21.57 -23.32 14.87
C SER A 243 -21.10 -22.62 13.59
N ILE A 244 -20.00 -21.87 13.66
CA ILE A 244 -19.43 -21.16 12.52
C ILE A 244 -18.30 -21.97 11.93
N GLY A 245 -18.32 -22.17 10.62
CA GLY A 245 -17.29 -22.90 9.88
C GLY A 245 -17.74 -23.22 8.46
N GLU A 246 -16.93 -23.99 7.75
CA GLU A 246 -17.22 -24.42 6.38
C GLU A 246 -17.81 -25.83 6.31
N GLU A 247 -17.89 -26.53 7.45
CA GLU A 247 -18.39 -27.91 7.53
C GLU A 247 -19.89 -28.01 7.25
N ALA A 248 -20.37 -29.17 6.81
CA ALA A 248 -21.77 -29.41 6.55
C ALA A 248 -22.61 -29.20 7.83
N GLY A 249 -23.60 -28.32 7.75
CA GLY A 249 -24.45 -27.93 8.88
C GLY A 249 -23.92 -26.78 9.73
N GLN A 250 -22.74 -26.27 9.46
CA GLN A 250 -22.23 -25.03 10.04
C GLN A 250 -22.69 -23.81 9.23
N LEU A 251 -22.76 -22.66 9.92
CA LEU A 251 -23.10 -21.39 9.29
C LEU A 251 -21.81 -20.73 8.76
N ARG A 252 -21.76 -20.53 7.45
CA ARG A 252 -20.61 -19.89 6.80
C ARG A 252 -20.67 -18.38 6.92
N ILE A 253 -19.51 -17.74 7.13
CA ILE A 253 -19.37 -16.29 7.14
C ILE A 253 -18.52 -15.81 5.97
N GLY A 254 -18.87 -14.65 5.43
CA GLY A 254 -18.05 -13.92 4.45
C GLY A 254 -17.59 -12.61 5.05
N VAL A 255 -16.29 -12.39 5.14
CA VAL A 255 -15.70 -11.15 5.66
C VAL A 255 -15.39 -10.21 4.51
N ASN A 256 -15.75 -8.93 4.63
CA ASN A 256 -15.34 -7.95 3.66
C ASN A 256 -13.93 -7.44 3.98
N TRP A 257 -12.96 -8.03 3.32
CA TRP A 257 -11.55 -7.68 3.46
C TRP A 257 -11.20 -6.30 2.86
N GLY A 258 -12.12 -5.61 2.21
CA GLY A 258 -11.96 -4.22 1.79
C GLY A 258 -11.80 -3.23 2.94
N TYR A 259 -12.18 -3.61 4.17
CA TYR A 259 -11.96 -2.80 5.35
C TYR A 259 -10.52 -2.92 5.86
N THR A 260 -9.77 -1.82 5.79
CA THR A 260 -8.33 -1.77 6.11
C THR A 260 -7.98 -2.27 7.51
N ALA A 261 -8.87 -2.07 8.48
CA ALA A 261 -8.64 -2.50 9.86
C ALA A 261 -8.51 -4.03 10.00
N THR A 262 -9.18 -4.78 9.13
CA THR A 262 -9.10 -6.25 9.10
C THR A 262 -7.82 -6.75 8.43
N GLN A 263 -7.25 -5.96 7.50
CA GLN A 263 -6.07 -6.35 6.72
C GLN A 263 -4.73 -5.95 7.34
N ILE A 264 -4.69 -4.92 8.21
CA ILE A 264 -3.41 -4.34 8.67
C ILE A 264 -2.50 -5.38 9.34
N TRP A 265 -3.06 -6.30 10.12
CA TRP A 265 -2.28 -7.32 10.82
C TRP A 265 -1.78 -8.43 9.90
N ASP A 266 -2.60 -8.85 8.96
CA ASP A 266 -2.29 -9.96 8.05
C ASP A 266 -1.37 -9.53 6.90
N THR A 267 -1.62 -8.33 6.32
CA THR A 267 -0.85 -7.83 5.17
C THR A 267 0.50 -7.23 5.55
N LEU A 268 0.58 -6.46 6.65
CA LEU A 268 1.82 -5.78 7.04
C LEU A 268 2.70 -6.63 7.97
N GLY A 269 2.12 -7.56 8.68
CA GLY A 269 2.83 -8.31 9.72
C GLY A 269 3.45 -7.40 10.80
N VAL A 270 4.14 -8.00 11.76
CA VAL A 270 4.83 -7.25 12.83
C VAL A 270 5.94 -6.36 12.27
N GLY A 271 6.63 -6.83 11.23
CA GLY A 271 7.74 -6.08 10.59
C GLY A 271 7.28 -4.79 9.92
N GLY A 272 6.20 -4.83 9.14
CA GLY A 272 5.63 -3.65 8.46
C GLY A 272 5.08 -2.62 9.44
N ILE A 273 4.42 -3.06 10.51
CA ILE A 273 3.94 -2.16 11.57
C ILE A 273 5.10 -1.46 12.28
N LEU A 274 6.18 -2.19 12.59
CA LEU A 274 7.38 -1.61 13.19
C LEU A 274 8.06 -0.61 12.25
N ALA A 275 8.12 -0.89 10.96
CA ALA A 275 8.66 0.03 9.95
C ALA A 275 7.83 1.32 9.88
N MET A 276 6.50 1.22 9.84
CA MET A 276 5.59 2.37 9.82
C MET A 276 5.75 3.23 11.10
N LEU A 277 5.83 2.59 12.27
CA LEU A 277 6.08 3.28 13.55
C LEU A 277 7.45 3.95 13.56
N ALA A 278 8.49 3.34 13.00
CA ALA A 278 9.81 3.93 12.90
C ALA A 278 9.81 5.21 12.07
N VAL A 279 9.13 5.22 10.93
CA VAL A 279 8.95 6.42 10.07
C VAL A 279 8.20 7.51 10.83
N LEU A 280 7.09 7.17 11.50
CA LEU A 280 6.31 8.12 12.29
C LEU A 280 7.14 8.74 13.44
N ILE A 281 7.92 7.92 14.16
CA ILE A 281 8.85 8.38 15.21
C ILE A 281 9.91 9.30 14.61
N LEU A 282 10.45 8.98 13.44
CA LEU A 282 11.48 9.78 12.77
C LEU A 282 10.94 11.17 12.37
N VAL A 283 9.72 11.23 11.84
CA VAL A 283 9.00 12.47 11.52
C VAL A 283 8.74 13.28 12.79
N ALA A 284 8.23 12.63 13.84
CA ALA A 284 8.01 13.28 15.13
C ALA A 284 9.30 13.81 15.76
N PHE A 285 10.39 13.06 15.65
CA PHE A 285 11.72 13.48 16.13
C PHE A 285 12.26 14.70 15.38
N THR A 286 12.03 14.79 14.08
CA THR A 286 12.38 15.97 13.29
C THR A 286 11.66 17.23 13.81
N GLY A 287 10.34 17.16 13.99
CA GLY A 287 9.54 18.23 14.59
C GLY A 287 9.98 18.59 16.02
N TYR A 288 10.29 17.57 16.85
CA TYR A 288 10.83 17.75 18.20
C TYR A 288 12.14 18.55 18.18
N LEU A 289 13.09 18.21 17.31
CA LEU A 289 14.37 18.89 17.23
C LEU A 289 14.24 20.39 16.89
N VAL A 290 13.35 20.72 15.96
CA VAL A 290 13.07 22.10 15.56
C VAL A 290 12.53 22.92 16.73
N ILE A 291 11.47 22.43 17.35
CA ILE A 291 10.81 23.12 18.46
C ILE A 291 11.74 23.18 19.69
N TYR A 292 12.47 22.11 19.97
CA TYR A 292 13.46 22.05 21.05
C TYR A 292 14.55 23.13 20.89
N ASN A 293 15.10 23.29 19.68
CA ASN A 293 16.08 24.33 19.39
C ASN A 293 15.54 25.73 19.72
N ILE A 294 14.32 26.04 19.31
CA ILE A 294 13.70 27.34 19.55
C ILE A 294 13.51 27.59 21.04
N PHE A 295 12.97 26.62 21.76
CA PHE A 295 12.78 26.77 23.21
C PHE A 295 14.12 26.83 23.98
N GLN A 296 15.13 26.07 23.56
CA GLN A 296 16.47 26.12 24.17
C GLN A 296 17.07 27.51 24.03
N ILE A 297 16.99 28.10 22.85
CA ILE A 297 17.49 29.44 22.55
C ILE A 297 16.68 30.48 23.32
N SER A 298 15.35 30.38 23.32
CA SER A 298 14.48 31.27 24.07
C SER A 298 14.82 31.28 25.57
N VAL A 299 14.95 30.10 26.16
CA VAL A 299 15.27 29.96 27.58
C VAL A 299 16.70 30.46 27.89
N ALA A 300 17.67 30.23 27.03
CA ALA A 300 19.05 30.71 27.20
C ALA A 300 19.10 32.25 27.18
N GLY A 301 18.34 32.90 26.27
CA GLY A 301 18.25 34.37 26.21
C GLY A 301 17.57 34.97 27.44
N ASP A 302 16.65 34.26 28.06
CA ASP A 302 15.89 34.73 29.23
C ASP A 302 16.52 34.29 30.59
N ILE A 303 17.68 33.65 30.60
CA ILE A 303 18.26 33.11 31.84
C ILE A 303 18.49 34.20 32.92
N ARG A 304 18.92 35.38 32.53
CA ARG A 304 19.08 36.51 33.48
C ARG A 304 17.71 36.93 34.08
N TYR A 305 16.70 37.04 33.25
CA TYR A 305 15.35 37.33 33.70
C TYR A 305 14.81 36.23 34.65
N TYR A 306 15.03 34.99 34.35
CA TYR A 306 14.67 33.86 35.23
C TYR A 306 15.46 33.86 36.53
N GLY A 307 16.71 34.29 36.50
CA GLY A 307 17.53 34.52 37.69
C GLY A 307 16.95 35.60 38.59
N LEU A 308 16.55 36.75 38.00
CA LEU A 308 15.88 37.82 38.76
C LEU A 308 14.57 37.36 39.37
N LEU A 309 13.78 36.58 38.64
CA LEU A 309 12.53 35.98 39.19
C LEU A 309 12.81 35.09 40.41
N LYS A 310 13.92 34.37 40.41
CA LYS A 310 14.32 33.53 41.54
C LYS A 310 14.80 34.36 42.77
N THR A 311 15.43 35.53 42.55
CA THR A 311 15.78 36.39 43.67
C THR A 311 14.56 36.93 44.44
N ILE A 312 13.45 37.12 43.76
CA ILE A 312 12.16 37.51 44.37
C ILE A 312 11.31 36.29 44.82
N GLY A 313 11.87 35.07 44.85
CA GLY A 313 11.27 33.87 45.46
C GLY A 313 10.53 32.93 44.53
N VAL A 314 10.61 33.06 43.19
CA VAL A 314 10.00 32.12 42.23
C VAL A 314 10.71 30.77 42.32
N THR A 315 9.96 29.71 42.57
CA THR A 315 10.50 28.35 42.67
C THR A 315 10.81 27.71 41.33
N PRO A 316 11.72 26.72 41.24
CA PRO A 316 12.01 25.98 39.99
C PRO A 316 10.79 25.31 39.39
N LYS A 317 9.82 24.89 40.21
CA LYS A 317 8.54 24.29 39.71
C LYS A 317 7.63 25.36 39.07
N GLN A 318 7.59 26.54 39.62
CA GLN A 318 6.81 27.67 39.05
C GLN A 318 7.42 28.14 37.72
N LEU A 319 8.73 28.18 37.61
CA LEU A 319 9.44 28.54 36.40
C LEU A 319 9.16 27.54 35.26
N ARG A 320 9.24 26.24 35.56
CA ARG A 320 8.84 25.21 34.56
C ARG A 320 7.39 25.35 34.13
N ARG A 321 6.50 25.69 35.08
CA ARG A 321 5.09 25.95 34.75
C ARG A 321 4.91 27.17 33.85
N LEU A 322 5.68 28.23 34.10
CA LEU A 322 5.68 29.45 33.27
C LEU A 322 6.08 29.09 31.82
N ILE A 323 7.20 28.40 31.62
CA ILE A 323 7.67 28.01 30.27
C ILE A 323 6.65 27.09 29.58
N ARG A 324 6.06 26.12 30.30
CA ARG A 324 5.01 25.25 29.74
C ARG A 324 3.75 26.02 29.36
N GLN A 325 3.37 27.04 30.13
CA GLN A 325 2.24 27.89 29.79
C GLN A 325 2.50 28.76 28.56
N GLN A 326 3.71 29.28 28.41
CA GLN A 326 4.12 30.00 27.20
C GLN A 326 4.05 29.06 25.98
N ALA A 327 4.56 27.82 26.10
CA ALA A 327 4.49 26.82 25.05
C ALA A 327 3.05 26.52 24.65
N LEU A 328 2.12 26.36 25.62
CA LEU A 328 0.70 26.11 25.36
C LEU A 328 0.01 27.31 24.68
N LEU A 329 0.32 28.54 25.09
CA LEU A 329 -0.23 29.74 24.46
C LEU A 329 0.25 29.91 23.01
N LEU A 330 1.51 29.60 22.73
CA LEU A 330 2.06 29.59 21.36
C LEU A 330 1.44 28.46 20.52
N SER A 331 1.21 27.31 21.15
CA SER A 331 0.53 26.18 20.49
C SER A 331 -0.92 26.48 20.15
N ALA A 332 -1.63 27.22 20.99
CA ALA A 332 -3.02 27.63 20.74
C ALA A 332 -3.18 28.50 19.48
N LEU A 333 -2.12 29.17 19.06
CA LEU A 333 -2.06 29.92 17.80
C LEU A 333 -1.45 29.09 16.66
N GLY A 334 -0.35 28.39 16.94
CA GLY A 334 0.41 27.68 15.92
C GLY A 334 -0.30 26.43 15.42
N ILE A 335 -0.92 25.63 16.29
CA ILE A 335 -1.59 24.40 15.88
C ILE A 335 -2.76 24.65 14.93
N PRO A 336 -3.73 25.54 15.21
CA PRO A 336 -4.83 25.79 14.28
C PRO A 336 -4.38 26.26 12.89
N VAL A 337 -3.39 27.14 12.84
CA VAL A 337 -2.80 27.58 11.56
C VAL A 337 -2.17 26.42 10.82
N GLY A 338 -1.41 25.57 11.53
CA GLY A 338 -0.78 24.37 10.97
C GLY A 338 -1.80 23.35 10.49
N LEU A 339 -2.91 23.16 11.21
CA LEU A 339 -4.00 22.25 10.80
C LEU A 339 -4.65 22.72 9.50
N LEU A 340 -4.99 23.99 9.38
CA LEU A 340 -5.63 24.55 8.19
C LEU A 340 -4.72 24.45 6.96
N LEU A 341 -3.48 24.90 7.10
CA LEU A 341 -2.50 24.84 6.01
C LEU A 341 -2.13 23.42 5.66
N GLY A 342 -1.96 22.55 6.66
CA GLY A 342 -1.61 21.14 6.47
C GLY A 342 -2.73 20.36 5.78
N TYR A 343 -3.98 20.61 6.16
CA TYR A 343 -5.12 20.03 5.46
C TYR A 343 -5.19 20.53 4.01
N GLY A 344 -5.01 21.83 3.76
CA GLY A 344 -4.98 22.37 2.40
C GLY A 344 -3.88 21.75 1.52
N VAL A 345 -2.67 21.59 2.07
CA VAL A 345 -1.55 20.93 1.37
C VAL A 345 -1.88 19.45 1.12
N GLY A 346 -2.38 18.72 2.11
CA GLY A 346 -2.76 17.32 1.97
C GLY A 346 -3.89 17.14 0.95
N ALA A 347 -4.93 17.96 1.04
CA ALA A 347 -6.07 17.93 0.12
C ALA A 347 -5.69 18.24 -1.33
N ALA A 348 -4.75 19.16 -1.56
CA ALA A 348 -4.23 19.44 -2.90
C ALA A 348 -3.32 18.32 -3.45
N ALA A 349 -2.62 17.62 -2.56
CA ALA A 349 -1.73 16.52 -2.94
C ALA A 349 -2.47 15.26 -3.38
N VAL A 350 -3.59 14.94 -2.74
CA VAL A 350 -4.33 13.68 -2.98
C VAL A 350 -4.78 13.53 -4.45
N PRO A 351 -5.46 14.50 -5.08
CA PRO A 351 -5.84 14.36 -6.49
C PRO A 351 -4.64 14.21 -7.42
N ILE A 352 -3.55 14.95 -7.15
CA ILE A 352 -2.31 14.86 -7.96
C ILE A 352 -1.70 13.45 -7.87
N THR A 353 -1.70 12.87 -6.67
CA THR A 353 -1.19 11.52 -6.45
C THR A 353 -2.07 10.47 -7.09
N MET A 354 -3.38 10.63 -6.95
CA MET A 354 -4.34 9.64 -7.44
C MET A 354 -4.58 9.75 -8.96
N SER A 355 -4.31 10.90 -9.60
CA SER A 355 -4.42 11.04 -11.06
C SER A 355 -3.45 10.15 -11.85
N THR A 356 -2.39 9.65 -11.20
CA THR A 356 -1.42 8.71 -11.77
C THR A 356 -1.68 7.26 -11.34
N SER A 357 -2.79 6.98 -10.69
CA SER A 357 -3.15 5.65 -10.19
C SER A 357 -4.44 5.16 -10.83
N THR A 358 -4.45 3.92 -11.31
CA THR A 358 -5.67 3.23 -11.78
C THR A 358 -6.76 3.21 -10.71
N MET A 359 -6.38 3.18 -9.43
CA MET A 359 -7.30 3.25 -8.29
C MET A 359 -7.92 4.64 -8.09
N GLY A 360 -7.27 5.71 -8.56
CA GLY A 360 -7.61 7.09 -8.20
C GLY A 360 -8.69 7.72 -9.06
N GLY A 361 -8.65 7.57 -10.32
CA GLY A 361 -9.51 8.19 -11.33
C GLY A 361 -10.81 8.81 -10.80
N ARG A 362 -11.92 8.18 -11.09
CA ARG A 362 -13.29 8.61 -10.72
C ARG A 362 -13.57 8.53 -9.19
N TYR A 363 -12.81 7.73 -8.44
CA TYR A 363 -13.11 7.39 -7.03
C TYR A 363 -12.23 8.11 -6.02
N THR A 364 -11.40 9.08 -6.47
CA THR A 364 -10.54 9.84 -5.58
C THR A 364 -11.38 10.67 -4.60
N THR A 365 -11.19 10.41 -3.30
CA THR A 365 -11.84 11.15 -2.23
C THR A 365 -10.81 11.83 -1.33
N VAL A 366 -11.09 13.08 -0.95
CA VAL A 366 -10.30 13.78 0.06
C VAL A 366 -11.01 13.63 1.40
N SER A 367 -10.41 12.88 2.30
CA SER A 367 -10.98 12.61 3.61
C SER A 367 -11.10 13.86 4.47
N VAL A 368 -12.28 14.07 5.08
CA VAL A 368 -12.57 15.16 6.04
C VAL A 368 -12.72 14.61 7.46
N SER A 369 -12.14 13.44 7.73
CA SER A 369 -12.28 12.75 9.01
C SER A 369 -11.82 13.62 10.19
N PRO A 370 -12.63 13.77 11.27
CA PRO A 370 -12.25 14.49 12.50
C PRO A 370 -10.98 13.91 13.16
N TRP A 371 -10.67 12.64 12.92
CA TRP A 371 -9.49 11.97 13.45
C TRP A 371 -8.19 12.58 12.92
N ILE A 372 -8.18 13.11 11.69
CA ILE A 372 -7.02 13.83 11.11
C ILE A 372 -6.63 14.98 12.02
N PHE A 373 -7.61 15.82 12.38
CA PHE A 373 -7.38 17.00 13.20
C PHE A 373 -7.05 16.65 14.66
N LEU A 374 -7.71 15.63 15.20
CA LEU A 374 -7.47 15.17 16.57
C LEU A 374 -6.04 14.60 16.71
N PHE A 375 -5.65 13.64 15.88
CA PHE A 375 -4.33 13.04 15.97
C PHE A 375 -3.22 14.05 15.68
N SER A 376 -3.36 14.88 14.64
CA SER A 376 -2.41 15.94 14.33
C SER A 376 -2.23 16.91 15.51
N SER A 377 -3.34 17.32 16.15
CA SER A 377 -3.29 18.20 17.32
C SER A 377 -2.58 17.54 18.50
N VAL A 378 -2.89 16.29 18.78
CA VAL A 378 -2.28 15.51 19.88
C VAL A 378 -0.79 15.34 19.64
N PHE A 379 -0.39 14.90 18.45
CA PHE A 379 1.04 14.71 18.11
C PHE A 379 1.82 16.04 18.14
N ALA A 380 1.25 17.13 17.57
CA ALA A 380 1.89 18.43 17.61
C ALA A 380 2.03 18.93 19.06
N LEU A 381 0.98 18.81 19.88
CA LEU A 381 1.00 19.23 21.28
C LEU A 381 2.01 18.40 22.12
N LEU A 382 2.04 17.08 21.93
CA LEU A 382 3.01 16.21 22.59
C LEU A 382 4.44 16.59 22.22
N THR A 383 4.69 16.83 20.92
CA THR A 383 5.99 17.29 20.42
C THR A 383 6.42 18.61 21.07
N VAL A 384 5.53 19.59 21.18
CA VAL A 384 5.79 20.86 21.86
C VAL A 384 6.10 20.67 23.34
N LEU A 385 5.28 19.88 24.04
CA LEU A 385 5.46 19.65 25.49
C LEU A 385 6.76 18.91 25.81
N LEU A 386 7.12 17.92 24.98
CA LEU A 386 8.40 17.21 25.11
C LEU A 386 9.58 18.13 24.83
N SER A 387 9.48 18.96 23.79
CA SER A 387 10.52 19.91 23.37
C SER A 387 10.81 20.98 24.42
N CYS A 388 9.80 21.49 25.12
CA CYS A 388 9.98 22.50 26.15
C CYS A 388 10.39 21.93 27.53
N ALA A 389 10.30 20.60 27.74
CA ALA A 389 10.55 19.98 29.05
C ALA A 389 12.01 20.10 29.50
N ARG A 390 12.98 19.87 28.62
CA ARG A 390 14.42 19.96 28.94
C ARG A 390 14.92 21.40 29.12
N PRO A 391 14.58 22.37 28.23
CA PRO A 391 14.86 23.78 28.44
C PRO A 391 14.27 24.30 29.78
N GLY A 392 13.02 23.92 30.08
CA GLY A 392 12.39 24.29 31.35
C GLY A 392 13.08 23.72 32.60
N ARG A 393 13.73 22.53 32.51
CA ARG A 393 14.55 21.98 33.58
C ARG A 393 15.86 22.76 33.76
N ILE A 394 16.48 23.19 32.65
CA ILE A 394 17.72 24.01 32.66
C ILE A 394 17.43 25.33 33.35
N ALA A 395 16.43 26.08 32.93
CA ALA A 395 16.00 27.32 33.56
C ALA A 395 15.73 27.16 35.08
N GLY A 396 15.13 26.02 35.48
CA GLY A 396 14.86 25.71 36.87
C GLY A 396 16.11 25.38 37.73
N ARG A 397 17.22 24.98 37.13
CA ARG A 397 18.44 24.58 37.87
C ARG A 397 19.45 25.71 38.07
N VAL A 398 19.49 26.71 37.19
CA VAL A 398 20.42 27.83 37.26
C VAL A 398 20.22 28.62 38.58
N SER A 399 21.28 28.86 39.33
CA SER A 399 21.21 29.66 40.56
C SER A 399 21.06 31.16 40.25
N PRO A 400 20.49 31.99 41.15
CA PRO A 400 20.38 33.45 40.96
C PRO A 400 21.72 34.12 40.68
N VAL A 401 22.78 33.70 41.40
CA VAL A 401 24.13 34.24 41.24
C VAL A 401 24.77 33.85 39.91
N GLU A 402 24.55 32.59 39.48
CA GLU A 402 24.97 32.12 38.15
C GLU A 402 24.22 32.86 37.02
N ALA A 403 22.92 33.11 37.21
CA ALA A 403 22.12 33.80 36.22
C ALA A 403 22.53 35.28 36.01
N VAL A 404 22.88 36.01 37.06
CA VAL A 404 23.36 37.38 36.94
C VAL A 404 24.76 37.43 36.31
N ARG A 405 25.61 36.43 36.65
CA ARG A 405 26.95 36.25 36.07
C ARG A 405 26.95 35.42 34.78
N TYR A 406 25.77 35.02 34.30
CA TYR A 406 25.65 34.22 33.11
C TYR A 406 26.06 35.03 31.88
N THR A 407 27.35 35.09 31.68
CA THR A 407 27.94 35.20 30.36
C THR A 407 28.03 33.77 29.84
N GLU A 408 27.81 33.53 28.56
CA GLU A 408 28.02 32.20 27.92
C GLU A 408 29.53 31.83 28.08
N ARG A 409 29.96 31.64 29.32
CA ARG A 409 31.31 31.17 29.69
C ARG A 409 31.34 29.69 29.45
N GLN A 410 31.79 29.35 28.30
CA GLN A 410 32.27 28.00 28.07
C GLN A 410 33.74 27.95 28.45
N SER A 411 34.10 26.90 29.17
CA SER A 411 35.48 26.57 29.51
C SER A 411 36.37 26.68 28.28
N ALA A 412 37.14 27.75 28.20
CA ALA A 412 38.28 27.83 27.30
C ALA A 412 39.25 26.71 27.73
N GLY A 413 39.19 25.58 27.07
CA GLY A 413 40.27 24.60 27.14
C GLY A 413 41.53 25.31 26.75
N LYS A 414 42.54 25.26 27.63
CA LYS A 414 43.87 25.79 27.41
C LYS A 414 44.49 25.16 26.17
N THR A 415 44.34 25.79 25.05
CA THR A 415 45.16 25.51 23.87
C THR A 415 46.01 26.72 23.60
N HIS A 416 47.21 26.72 24.21
CA HIS A 416 48.28 27.57 23.77
C HIS A 416 48.75 27.13 22.37
N ARG A 417 48.24 27.78 21.31
CA ARG A 417 48.88 27.75 19.99
C ARG A 417 49.62 29.05 19.79
N LYS A 418 50.96 28.94 19.73
CA LYS A 418 51.87 30.02 19.36
C LYS A 418 51.54 30.50 17.94
N GLY A 419 51.40 31.82 17.78
CA GLY A 419 51.69 32.65 16.64
C GLY A 419 51.40 32.10 15.24
N SER A 420 50.13 32.04 14.85
CA SER A 420 49.68 31.90 13.45
C SER A 420 48.72 33.02 13.14
N LYS A 421 48.77 33.59 11.92
CA LYS A 421 47.81 34.58 11.42
C LYS A 421 46.38 33.95 11.52
N VAL A 422 45.53 34.55 12.34
CA VAL A 422 44.14 34.07 12.51
C VAL A 422 43.33 34.39 11.27
N THR A 423 42.95 33.38 10.50
CA THR A 423 42.10 33.53 9.31
C THR A 423 40.61 33.45 9.68
N PRO A 424 39.68 34.08 8.89
CA PRO A 424 38.23 33.96 9.10
C PRO A 424 37.75 32.52 9.16
N VAL A 425 38.37 31.62 8.42
CA VAL A 425 38.05 30.17 8.40
C VAL A 425 38.39 29.50 9.73
N GLN A 426 39.57 29.80 10.29
CA GLN A 426 39.96 29.25 11.57
C GLN A 426 39.10 29.77 12.72
N MET A 427 38.64 31.04 12.63
CA MET A 427 37.69 31.61 13.58
C MET A 427 36.35 30.92 13.48
N ALA A 428 35.83 30.66 12.26
CA ALA A 428 34.61 29.94 12.05
C ALA A 428 34.67 28.52 12.62
N ALA A 429 35.72 27.75 12.35
CA ALA A 429 35.93 26.42 12.91
C ALA A 429 36.01 26.40 14.43
N ALA A 430 36.76 27.39 15.02
CA ALA A 430 36.82 27.54 16.47
C ALA A 430 35.46 27.85 17.11
N ASN A 431 34.63 28.62 16.43
CA ASN A 431 33.27 28.96 16.88
C ASN A 431 32.35 27.71 16.92
N LEU A 432 32.43 26.85 15.91
CA LEU A 432 31.70 25.57 15.93
C LEU A 432 32.16 24.66 17.11
N GLY A 433 33.47 24.67 17.40
CA GLY A 433 34.03 23.90 18.51
C GLY A 433 33.68 24.45 19.89
N ARG A 434 33.24 25.69 20.00
CA ARG A 434 32.92 26.38 21.25
C ARG A 434 31.65 25.83 21.93
N ASP A 435 30.60 25.48 21.16
CA ASP A 435 29.40 24.81 21.66
C ASP A 435 29.06 23.53 20.86
N LYS A 436 29.85 22.50 21.13
CA LYS A 436 29.77 21.20 20.45
C LYS A 436 28.38 20.61 20.49
N LYS A 437 27.60 20.79 21.59
CA LYS A 437 26.25 20.22 21.73
C LYS A 437 25.25 20.92 20.81
N LYS A 438 25.33 22.26 20.72
CA LYS A 438 24.48 23.05 19.85
C LYS A 438 24.81 22.79 18.36
N THR A 439 26.09 22.78 18.03
CA THR A 439 26.60 22.46 16.70
C THR A 439 26.14 21.09 16.24
N ALA A 440 26.33 20.05 17.07
CA ALA A 440 25.91 18.69 16.78
C ALA A 440 24.37 18.59 16.57
N LEU A 441 23.60 19.28 17.43
CA LEU A 441 22.13 19.26 17.33
C LEU A 441 21.63 19.84 16.01
N VAL A 442 22.21 20.97 15.57
CA VAL A 442 21.84 21.61 14.30
C VAL A 442 22.26 20.72 13.12
N MET A 443 23.49 20.18 13.16
CA MET A 443 24.00 19.30 12.13
C MET A 443 23.15 18.01 12.00
N VAL A 444 22.82 17.37 13.11
CA VAL A 444 21.98 16.16 13.13
C VAL A 444 20.57 16.45 12.62
N SER A 445 19.96 17.57 13.01
CA SER A 445 18.63 17.95 12.54
C SER A 445 18.57 18.18 11.02
N LEU A 446 19.63 18.79 10.47
CA LEU A 446 19.72 19.01 9.02
C LEU A 446 20.05 17.71 8.26
N SER A 447 20.95 16.87 8.84
CA SER A 447 21.30 15.55 8.27
C SER A 447 20.10 14.64 8.17
N LEU A 448 19.20 14.67 9.16
CA LEU A 448 18.03 13.79 9.20
C LEU A 448 17.10 14.03 8.01
N THR A 449 16.94 15.28 7.56
CA THR A 449 16.18 15.63 6.34
C THR A 449 16.79 14.94 5.12
N VAL A 450 18.11 14.91 5.01
CA VAL A 450 18.81 14.28 3.87
C VAL A 450 18.75 12.76 3.95
N VAL A 451 18.86 12.19 5.15
CA VAL A 451 18.69 10.74 5.36
C VAL A 451 17.30 10.28 4.94
N LEU A 452 16.25 11.02 5.31
CA LEU A 452 14.89 10.70 4.89
C LEU A 452 14.71 10.76 3.38
N LEU A 453 15.26 11.80 2.73
CA LEU A 453 15.26 11.89 1.27
C LEU A 453 16.02 10.71 0.64
N ASN A 454 17.19 10.35 1.19
CA ASN A 454 17.96 9.23 0.67
C ASN A 454 17.25 7.89 0.87
N LEU A 455 16.59 7.67 2.00
CA LEU A 455 15.74 6.49 2.24
C LEU A 455 14.61 6.40 1.22
N LEU A 456 13.93 7.52 0.94
CA LEU A 456 12.87 7.56 -0.07
C LEU A 456 13.38 7.20 -1.46
N VAL A 457 14.52 7.82 -1.88
CA VAL A 457 15.09 7.53 -3.21
C VAL A 457 15.59 6.08 -3.27
N THR A 458 16.12 5.53 -2.19
CA THR A 458 16.50 4.12 -2.11
C THR A 458 15.26 3.22 -2.23
N PHE A 459 14.17 3.56 -1.54
CA PHE A 459 12.90 2.82 -1.63
C PHE A 459 12.36 2.81 -3.06
N ILE A 460 12.23 3.97 -3.70
CA ILE A 460 11.69 4.08 -5.07
C ILE A 460 12.64 3.46 -6.10
N GLY A 461 13.95 3.62 -5.89
CA GLY A 461 14.98 3.12 -6.80
C GLY A 461 15.16 1.61 -6.79
N GLY A 462 14.66 0.93 -5.74
CA GLY A 462 14.67 -0.53 -5.64
C GLY A 462 13.48 -1.22 -6.31
N PHE A 463 12.51 -0.47 -6.85
CA PHE A 463 11.42 -1.03 -7.65
C PHE A 463 11.95 -1.56 -8.99
N ASP A 464 12.05 -2.87 -9.11
CA ASP A 464 12.62 -3.57 -10.26
C ASP A 464 11.50 -4.00 -11.22
N MET A 465 11.43 -3.31 -12.36
CA MET A 465 10.42 -3.53 -13.39
C MET A 465 10.56 -4.91 -14.02
N ASP A 466 11.80 -5.34 -14.32
CA ASP A 466 12.02 -6.60 -15.00
C ASP A 466 11.66 -7.78 -14.09
N LYS A 467 12.03 -7.70 -12.82
CA LYS A 467 11.65 -8.68 -11.81
C LYS A 467 10.13 -8.72 -11.61
N TYR A 468 9.45 -7.57 -11.63
CA TYR A 468 7.99 -7.51 -11.56
C TYR A 468 7.34 -8.16 -12.79
N LEU A 469 7.80 -7.79 -13.99
CA LEU A 469 7.22 -8.29 -15.23
C LEU A 469 7.47 -9.79 -15.42
N SER A 470 8.64 -10.31 -15.04
CA SER A 470 8.95 -11.73 -15.18
C SER A 470 7.99 -12.66 -14.45
N ARG A 471 7.39 -12.22 -13.33
CA ARG A 471 6.35 -12.99 -12.62
C ARG A 471 4.93 -12.68 -13.06
N ARG A 472 4.69 -11.52 -13.73
CA ARG A 472 3.34 -11.11 -14.14
C ARG A 472 2.98 -11.50 -15.56
N SER A 473 3.97 -11.56 -16.45
CA SER A 473 3.76 -11.96 -17.84
C SER A 473 5.01 -12.60 -18.39
N CYS A 474 4.89 -13.86 -18.82
CA CYS A 474 5.99 -14.61 -19.41
C CYS A 474 6.28 -14.22 -20.87
N ALA A 475 5.34 -13.57 -21.56
CA ALA A 475 5.46 -13.10 -22.93
C ALA A 475 4.92 -11.68 -23.08
N ASP A 476 5.20 -11.04 -24.20
CA ASP A 476 4.67 -9.69 -24.49
C ASP A 476 3.14 -9.74 -24.61
N PHE A 477 2.61 -10.81 -25.21
CA PHE A 477 1.17 -11.02 -25.38
C PHE A 477 0.78 -12.47 -25.04
N LEU A 478 -0.36 -12.59 -24.37
CA LEU A 478 -1.07 -13.83 -24.10
C LEU A 478 -2.47 -13.73 -24.70
N ILE A 479 -2.87 -14.69 -25.50
CA ILE A 479 -4.15 -14.69 -26.20
C ILE A 479 -4.88 -16.00 -25.90
N SER A 480 -6.10 -15.88 -25.47
CA SER A 480 -7.01 -16.98 -25.25
C SER A 480 -8.46 -16.53 -25.36
N THR A 481 -9.38 -17.39 -24.97
CA THR A 481 -10.80 -17.08 -24.89
C THR A 481 -11.16 -16.53 -23.50
N PRO A 482 -12.31 -15.88 -23.34
CA PRO A 482 -12.80 -15.44 -22.04
C PRO A 482 -12.83 -16.53 -20.98
N ASP A 483 -13.09 -17.77 -21.37
CA ASP A 483 -13.15 -18.92 -20.44
C ASP A 483 -11.83 -19.15 -19.71
N TYR A 484 -10.71 -19.06 -20.43
CA TYR A 484 -9.37 -19.18 -19.82
C TYR A 484 -9.10 -18.04 -18.81
N PHE A 485 -9.33 -16.80 -19.22
CA PHE A 485 -9.05 -15.64 -18.35
C PHE A 485 -10.01 -15.55 -17.15
N ASN A 486 -11.22 -16.13 -17.28
CA ASN A 486 -12.23 -16.16 -16.22
C ASN A 486 -12.28 -17.49 -15.45
N TYR A 487 -11.28 -18.39 -15.63
CA TYR A 487 -11.16 -19.67 -14.93
C TYR A 487 -12.35 -20.61 -15.13
N ARG A 488 -12.94 -20.64 -16.36
CA ARG A 488 -14.13 -21.45 -16.66
C ARG A 488 -13.83 -22.70 -17.49
N GLY A 489 -12.70 -22.69 -18.20
CA GLY A 489 -12.32 -23.80 -19.09
C GLY A 489 -11.41 -23.35 -20.22
N PHE A 490 -11.31 -24.18 -21.24
CA PHE A 490 -10.43 -24.01 -22.39
C PHE A 490 -11.23 -24.20 -23.67
N SER A 491 -11.49 -23.13 -24.38
CA SER A 491 -12.26 -23.13 -25.64
C SER A 491 -11.49 -22.52 -26.82
N LEU A 492 -10.17 -22.28 -26.64
CA LEU A 492 -9.31 -21.74 -27.68
C LEU A 492 -9.14 -22.74 -28.82
N THR A 493 -9.22 -22.26 -30.07
CA THR A 493 -8.87 -23.03 -31.25
C THR A 493 -7.69 -22.40 -31.98
N LYS A 494 -6.90 -23.24 -32.68
CA LYS A 494 -5.75 -22.75 -33.45
C LYS A 494 -6.18 -21.81 -34.57
N GLU A 495 -7.34 -22.07 -35.19
CA GLU A 495 -7.95 -21.27 -36.25
C GLU A 495 -8.32 -19.86 -35.79
N ALA A 496 -8.77 -19.72 -34.55
CA ALA A 496 -9.11 -18.41 -33.98
C ALA A 496 -7.88 -17.49 -33.84
N VAL A 497 -6.70 -18.07 -33.65
CA VAL A 497 -5.41 -17.35 -33.47
C VAL A 497 -4.74 -17.00 -34.81
N GLU A 498 -5.06 -17.67 -35.93
CA GLU A 498 -4.44 -17.43 -37.24
C GLU A 498 -4.48 -15.96 -37.69
N PRO A 499 -5.58 -15.17 -37.53
CA PRO A 499 -5.57 -13.75 -37.84
C PRO A 499 -4.55 -12.96 -37.02
N VAL A 500 -4.29 -13.33 -35.77
CA VAL A 500 -3.28 -12.68 -34.92
C VAL A 500 -1.89 -12.99 -35.46
N ARG A 501 -1.58 -14.25 -35.74
CA ARG A 501 -0.30 -14.68 -36.31
C ARG A 501 0.00 -14.00 -37.64
N ALA A 502 -1.02 -13.83 -38.48
CA ALA A 502 -0.85 -13.21 -39.78
C ALA A 502 -0.61 -11.70 -39.75
N ASN A 503 -1.10 -10.99 -38.72
CA ASN A 503 -1.09 -9.53 -38.66
C ASN A 503 -0.17 -8.97 -37.56
N THR A 504 0.54 -9.81 -36.79
CA THR A 504 1.53 -9.38 -35.79
C THR A 504 2.94 -9.89 -36.16
N ALA A 505 3.95 -9.14 -35.74
CA ALA A 505 5.34 -9.55 -35.87
C ALA A 505 5.79 -10.21 -34.54
N HIS A 506 6.36 -11.39 -34.64
CA HIS A 506 6.81 -12.14 -33.47
C HIS A 506 8.24 -12.63 -33.60
N SER A 507 8.99 -12.60 -32.49
CA SER A 507 10.34 -13.16 -32.36
C SER A 507 10.33 -14.53 -31.74
N LEU A 508 9.35 -14.81 -30.91
CA LEU A 508 9.04 -16.12 -30.31
C LEU A 508 7.52 -16.26 -30.29
N GLU A 509 7.01 -17.45 -30.62
CA GLU A 509 5.60 -17.78 -30.53
C GLU A 509 5.39 -19.25 -30.18
N GLY A 510 4.26 -19.59 -29.61
CA GLY A 510 3.86 -20.97 -29.35
C GLY A 510 2.56 -21.10 -28.61
N PHE A 511 2.02 -22.31 -28.62
CA PHE A 511 0.86 -22.66 -27.83
C PHE A 511 1.26 -23.44 -26.56
N ALA A 512 0.55 -23.17 -25.48
CA ALA A 512 0.47 -24.09 -24.35
C ALA A 512 -0.87 -24.82 -24.41
N TYR A 513 -0.84 -26.11 -24.10
CA TYR A 513 -1.99 -27.03 -24.18
C TYR A 513 -2.26 -27.61 -22.79
N GLN A 514 -3.47 -28.06 -22.57
CA GLN A 514 -3.88 -28.73 -21.34
C GLN A 514 -4.65 -29.99 -21.65
N THR A 515 -4.59 -30.96 -20.77
CA THR A 515 -5.45 -32.14 -20.79
C THR A 515 -6.14 -32.31 -19.44
N GLY A 516 -7.35 -32.85 -19.44
CA GLY A 516 -8.13 -33.17 -18.24
C GLY A 516 -7.96 -34.63 -17.78
N GLY A 517 -8.38 -34.91 -16.56
CA GLY A 517 -8.46 -36.27 -16.04
C GLY A 517 -7.12 -36.95 -15.84
N VAL A 518 -6.14 -36.24 -15.30
CA VAL A 518 -4.77 -36.75 -15.07
C VAL A 518 -4.55 -37.01 -13.58
N GLY A 519 -3.94 -38.16 -13.25
CA GLY A 519 -3.52 -38.50 -11.90
C GLY A 519 -2.03 -38.85 -11.84
N MET A 520 -1.32 -38.29 -10.87
CA MET A 520 0.05 -38.64 -10.53
C MET A 520 0.14 -39.23 -9.12
N TYR A 521 1.17 -40.01 -8.83
CA TYR A 521 1.32 -40.66 -7.54
C TYR A 521 2.34 -39.96 -6.66
N LEU A 522 1.86 -39.42 -5.52
CA LEU A 522 2.65 -38.69 -4.53
C LEU A 522 2.94 -39.58 -3.31
N PRO A 523 4.04 -39.36 -2.58
CA PRO A 523 4.22 -39.94 -1.25
C PRO A 523 3.00 -39.65 -0.35
N GLU A 524 2.56 -40.63 0.45
CA GLU A 524 1.36 -40.45 1.29
C GLU A 524 1.44 -39.25 2.22
N SER A 525 2.65 -38.93 2.73
CA SER A 525 2.83 -37.71 3.57
C SER A 525 2.52 -36.44 2.80
N VAL A 526 3.02 -36.30 1.57
CA VAL A 526 2.75 -35.13 0.72
C VAL A 526 1.28 -35.06 0.35
N TRP A 527 0.68 -36.18 -0.02
CA TRP A 527 -0.75 -36.27 -0.34
C TRP A 527 -1.62 -35.85 0.85
N ARG A 528 -1.28 -36.26 2.09
CA ARG A 528 -2.02 -35.87 3.30
C ARG A 528 -1.90 -34.37 3.61
N ASP A 529 -0.72 -33.78 3.43
CA ASP A 529 -0.47 -32.38 3.64
C ASP A 529 -1.27 -31.52 2.63
N GLU A 530 -1.27 -31.93 1.36
CA GLU A 530 -2.09 -31.29 0.32
C GLU A 530 -3.59 -31.49 0.57
N ALA A 531 -4.04 -32.70 0.89
CA ALA A 531 -5.43 -32.97 1.24
C ALA A 531 -5.89 -32.14 2.44
N ALA A 532 -5.04 -32.00 3.47
CA ALA A 532 -5.33 -31.15 4.62
C ALA A 532 -5.39 -29.66 4.24
N PHE A 533 -4.57 -29.20 3.29
CA PHE A 533 -4.64 -27.85 2.77
C PHE A 533 -5.96 -27.57 2.05
N TYR A 534 -6.38 -28.46 1.14
CA TYR A 534 -7.62 -28.30 0.36
C TYR A 534 -8.89 -28.60 1.17
N SER A 535 -8.78 -29.38 2.25
CA SER A 535 -9.91 -29.69 3.14
C SER A 535 -10.07 -28.73 4.31
N ARG A 536 -9.24 -27.68 4.41
CA ARG A 536 -9.32 -26.70 5.51
C ARG A 536 -10.72 -26.09 5.69
N ASP A 537 -11.43 -25.98 4.58
CA ASP A 537 -12.73 -25.31 4.49
C ASP A 537 -13.87 -26.31 4.17
N THR A 538 -13.61 -27.62 4.31
CA THR A 538 -14.59 -28.68 4.03
C THR A 538 -14.54 -29.78 5.08
N ASP A 539 -15.68 -30.45 5.31
CA ASP A 539 -15.80 -31.63 6.20
C ASP A 539 -15.23 -32.91 5.57
N MET A 540 -14.15 -32.80 4.79
CA MET A 540 -13.59 -33.95 4.10
C MET A 540 -12.85 -34.86 5.09
N ASP A 541 -13.37 -36.09 5.29
CA ASP A 541 -12.66 -37.12 6.02
C ASP A 541 -11.46 -37.61 5.17
N ILE A 542 -10.28 -37.11 5.48
CA ILE A 542 -9.03 -37.42 4.77
C ILE A 542 -8.72 -38.91 4.79
N ASP A 543 -9.02 -39.59 5.91
CA ASP A 543 -8.76 -41.05 6.02
C ASP A 543 -9.76 -41.85 5.18
N ALA A 544 -11.00 -41.43 5.12
CA ALA A 544 -12.01 -42.03 4.25
C ALA A 544 -11.70 -41.78 2.78
N LEU A 545 -11.25 -40.57 2.40
CA LEU A 545 -10.81 -40.27 1.04
C LEU A 545 -9.60 -41.09 0.65
N LEU A 546 -8.59 -41.15 1.53
CA LEU A 546 -7.38 -41.95 1.32
C LEU A 546 -7.67 -43.41 1.11
N ALA A 547 -8.64 -43.99 1.83
CA ALA A 547 -9.04 -45.40 1.70
C ALA A 547 -9.64 -45.74 0.34
N GLN A 548 -10.22 -44.76 -0.35
CA GLN A 548 -10.84 -44.91 -1.68
C GLN A 548 -9.91 -44.52 -2.84
N THR A 549 -8.78 -43.84 -2.54
CA THR A 549 -7.87 -43.34 -3.56
C THR A 549 -6.91 -44.43 -4.04
N PRO A 550 -6.69 -44.56 -5.35
CA PRO A 550 -5.75 -45.54 -5.91
C PRO A 550 -4.34 -45.40 -5.36
N ARG A 551 -3.63 -46.53 -5.20
CA ARG A 551 -2.28 -46.56 -4.65
C ARG A 551 -1.32 -47.29 -5.60
N ASP A 552 -0.06 -46.92 -5.54
CA ASP A 552 1.05 -47.61 -6.17
C ASP A 552 2.21 -47.70 -5.16
N GLY A 553 2.29 -48.84 -4.47
CA GLY A 553 3.20 -49.03 -3.33
C GLY A 553 2.85 -48.13 -2.17
N ASP A 554 3.76 -47.25 -1.76
CA ASP A 554 3.63 -46.26 -0.71
C ASP A 554 3.11 -44.89 -1.22
N LYS A 555 2.87 -44.77 -2.51
CA LYS A 555 2.37 -43.54 -3.15
C LYS A 555 0.86 -43.60 -3.36
N VAL A 556 0.23 -42.45 -3.31
CA VAL A 556 -1.21 -42.24 -3.43
C VAL A 556 -1.49 -41.35 -4.65
N GLN A 557 -2.48 -41.72 -5.44
CA GLN A 557 -2.87 -40.94 -6.61
C GLN A 557 -3.47 -39.61 -6.20
N ALA A 558 -3.04 -38.52 -6.83
CA ALA A 558 -3.61 -37.20 -6.68
C ALA A 558 -4.02 -36.66 -8.04
N VAL A 559 -5.11 -35.92 -8.09
CA VAL A 559 -5.49 -35.16 -9.28
C VAL A 559 -4.38 -34.16 -9.56
N SER A 560 -3.82 -34.28 -10.76
CA SER A 560 -2.64 -33.52 -11.19
C SER A 560 -2.96 -32.77 -12.48
N GLN A 561 -2.11 -31.83 -12.87
CA GLN A 561 -2.25 -31.15 -14.15
C GLN A 561 -1.03 -31.37 -15.02
N ILE A 562 -1.25 -31.48 -16.31
CA ILE A 562 -0.20 -31.57 -17.31
C ILE A 562 -0.44 -30.53 -18.39
N GLU A 563 0.56 -29.73 -18.64
CA GLU A 563 0.64 -28.83 -19.78
C GLU A 563 1.54 -29.39 -20.87
N GLY A 564 1.08 -29.31 -22.11
CA GLY A 564 1.92 -29.54 -23.29
C GLY A 564 2.44 -28.21 -23.82
N LEU A 565 3.71 -28.08 -24.11
CA LEU A 565 4.28 -26.85 -24.67
C LEU A 565 4.85 -27.09 -26.07
N ASP A 566 4.65 -26.10 -26.93
CA ASP A 566 5.45 -26.00 -28.15
C ASP A 566 6.93 -25.79 -27.76
N PRO A 567 7.90 -26.40 -28.47
CA PRO A 567 9.31 -26.36 -28.07
C PRO A 567 9.89 -24.96 -27.91
N THR A 568 9.37 -23.98 -28.66
CA THR A 568 9.76 -22.57 -28.57
C THR A 568 9.48 -21.96 -27.20
N LEU A 569 8.43 -22.42 -26.50
CA LEU A 569 8.07 -21.94 -25.16
C LEU A 569 8.98 -22.51 -24.06
N GLY A 570 9.81 -23.49 -24.35
CA GLY A 570 10.81 -24.02 -23.42
C GLY A 570 11.79 -22.94 -22.91
N GLU A 571 12.05 -21.90 -23.71
CA GLU A 571 12.89 -20.76 -23.30
C GLU A 571 12.24 -19.92 -22.16
N LYS A 572 10.94 -20.09 -21.92
CA LYS A 572 10.21 -19.37 -20.86
C LYS A 572 10.27 -20.08 -19.51
N LEU A 573 10.66 -21.36 -19.50
CA LEU A 573 10.81 -22.15 -18.28
C LEU A 573 12.15 -21.84 -17.59
N THR A 574 12.13 -21.70 -16.28
CA THR A 574 13.37 -21.59 -15.51
C THR A 574 13.74 -22.96 -14.94
N VAL A 575 14.83 -23.56 -15.42
CA VAL A 575 15.31 -24.86 -14.93
C VAL A 575 15.96 -24.67 -13.56
N ILE A 576 15.46 -25.40 -12.57
CA ILE A 576 15.98 -25.40 -11.18
C ILE A 576 16.95 -26.55 -11.00
N ASP A 577 16.64 -27.72 -11.57
CA ASP A 577 17.51 -28.90 -11.57
C ASP A 577 17.27 -29.74 -12.84
N GLY A 578 18.28 -30.42 -13.34
CA GLY A 578 18.20 -31.28 -14.55
C GLY A 578 18.38 -30.50 -15.86
N SER A 579 17.81 -31.01 -16.97
CA SER A 579 17.83 -30.43 -18.33
C SER A 579 16.53 -30.71 -19.07
N LEU A 580 16.11 -29.75 -19.92
CA LEU A 580 14.94 -29.87 -20.81
C LEU A 580 15.27 -30.53 -22.16
N ASP A 581 16.54 -30.86 -22.46
CA ASP A 581 16.93 -31.34 -23.79
C ASP A 581 16.15 -32.60 -24.18
N SER A 582 16.03 -33.56 -23.27
CA SER A 582 15.30 -34.80 -23.52
C SER A 582 13.78 -34.62 -23.61
N LEU A 583 13.24 -33.50 -23.13
CA LEU A 583 11.80 -33.19 -23.22
C LEU A 583 11.37 -32.98 -24.66
N TRP A 584 12.25 -32.42 -25.48
CA TRP A 584 11.98 -32.03 -26.87
C TRP A 584 12.41 -33.06 -27.91
N GLU A 585 12.96 -34.22 -27.44
CA GLU A 585 13.31 -35.30 -28.37
C GLU A 585 12.04 -35.96 -28.93
N PRO A 586 12.03 -36.34 -30.20
CA PRO A 586 10.93 -37.11 -30.77
C PRO A 586 10.67 -38.39 -29.99
N ASP A 587 9.40 -38.73 -29.80
CA ASP A 587 8.96 -39.91 -29.04
C ASP A 587 9.45 -39.95 -27.57
N SER A 588 9.78 -38.81 -27.02
CA SER A 588 10.24 -38.68 -25.64
C SER A 588 9.21 -39.18 -24.62
N HIS A 589 9.69 -39.88 -23.58
CA HIS A 589 8.95 -40.12 -22.35
C HIS A 589 9.58 -39.35 -21.17
N ALA A 590 10.15 -38.18 -21.45
CA ALA A 590 10.61 -37.24 -20.44
C ALA A 590 9.46 -36.34 -19.98
N ILE A 591 9.49 -35.96 -18.71
CA ILE A 591 8.54 -35.02 -18.10
C ILE A 591 9.32 -34.06 -17.21
N ALA A 592 8.95 -32.78 -17.22
CA ALA A 592 9.46 -31.82 -16.28
C ALA A 592 8.39 -31.57 -15.21
N ILE A 593 8.81 -31.43 -13.96
CA ILE A 593 7.91 -31.18 -12.83
C ILE A 593 8.01 -29.70 -12.44
N ALA A 594 6.89 -29.02 -12.39
CA ALA A 594 6.81 -27.66 -11.90
C ALA A 594 7.01 -27.61 -10.38
N VAL A 595 7.79 -26.66 -9.92
CA VAL A 595 8.11 -26.48 -8.51
C VAL A 595 7.69 -25.07 -8.05
N ASN A 596 7.21 -24.98 -6.82
CA ASN A 596 6.86 -23.71 -6.22
C ASN A 596 8.07 -23.10 -5.50
N LEU A 597 8.56 -21.97 -5.97
CA LEU A 597 9.64 -21.22 -5.36
C LEU A 597 9.10 -20.23 -4.33
N ASP A 598 9.87 -19.99 -3.27
CA ASP A 598 9.59 -18.91 -2.32
C ASP A 598 9.81 -17.53 -2.96
N ASP A 599 9.44 -16.46 -2.23
CA ASP A 599 9.63 -15.08 -2.72
C ASP A 599 11.10 -14.70 -2.98
N SER A 600 12.05 -15.47 -2.46
CA SER A 600 13.48 -15.30 -2.71
C SER A 600 13.98 -16.10 -3.93
N GLY A 601 13.12 -16.88 -4.60
CA GLY A 601 13.44 -17.72 -5.74
C GLY A 601 14.14 -19.03 -5.37
N LYS A 602 13.97 -19.49 -4.14
CA LYS A 602 14.52 -20.76 -3.65
C LYS A 602 13.43 -21.81 -3.53
N LEU A 603 13.79 -23.05 -3.72
CA LEU A 603 12.92 -24.21 -3.47
C LEU A 603 12.89 -24.49 -1.95
N PRO A 604 11.74 -24.26 -1.26
CA PRO A 604 11.69 -24.36 0.19
C PRO A 604 11.85 -25.79 0.71
N ASP A 605 11.21 -26.76 0.04
CA ASP A 605 11.24 -28.16 0.39
C ASP A 605 11.43 -29.05 -0.85
N PRO A 606 12.67 -29.34 -1.22
CA PRO A 606 12.94 -30.21 -2.38
C PRO A 606 12.47 -31.67 -2.18
N GLY A 607 12.22 -32.12 -0.95
CA GLY A 607 11.83 -33.48 -0.64
C GLY A 607 10.42 -33.88 -1.03
N ILE A 608 9.55 -32.87 -1.34
CA ILE A 608 8.18 -33.15 -1.79
C ILE A 608 8.09 -33.48 -3.29
N TYR A 609 9.13 -33.14 -4.08
CA TYR A 609 9.17 -33.35 -5.51
C TYR A 609 9.96 -34.61 -5.88
N PRO A 610 9.62 -35.30 -6.99
CA PRO A 610 10.40 -36.44 -7.47
C PRO A 610 11.80 -35.98 -7.92
N ALA A 611 12.79 -36.87 -7.75
CA ALA A 611 14.16 -36.56 -8.14
C ALA A 611 14.33 -36.61 -9.66
N VAL A 612 15.26 -35.82 -10.20
CA VAL A 612 15.66 -35.92 -11.62
C VAL A 612 16.20 -37.33 -11.90
N GLY A 613 15.71 -37.97 -12.97
CA GLY A 613 15.98 -39.36 -13.34
C GLY A 613 15.00 -40.37 -12.70
N GLU A 614 14.15 -39.97 -11.78
CA GLU A 614 13.13 -40.86 -11.22
C GLU A 614 12.05 -41.17 -12.26
N LYS A 615 11.55 -42.41 -12.22
CA LYS A 615 10.40 -42.80 -13.05
C LYS A 615 9.12 -42.54 -12.30
N ILE A 616 8.22 -41.79 -12.92
CA ILE A 616 6.89 -41.51 -12.40
C ILE A 616 5.82 -42.10 -13.31
N LYS A 617 4.72 -42.52 -12.71
CA LYS A 617 3.57 -43.06 -13.40
C LYS A 617 2.51 -41.99 -13.46
N VAL A 618 1.97 -41.74 -14.64
CA VAL A 618 0.86 -40.81 -14.90
C VAL A 618 -0.33 -41.62 -15.41
N THR A 619 -1.46 -41.47 -14.79
CA THR A 619 -2.72 -42.08 -15.20
C THR A 619 -3.53 -41.06 -15.98
N TYR A 620 -3.90 -41.37 -17.22
CA TYR A 620 -4.80 -40.60 -18.07
C TYR A 620 -6.19 -41.18 -18.04
N GLY A 621 -7.23 -40.36 -18.16
CA GLY A 621 -8.62 -40.78 -18.17
C GLY A 621 -9.15 -41.12 -16.77
N ASN A 622 -10.42 -41.48 -16.71
CA ASN A 622 -11.13 -41.77 -15.48
C ASN A 622 -11.84 -43.14 -15.53
N GLY A 623 -11.95 -43.80 -14.39
CA GLY A 623 -12.68 -45.06 -14.24
C GLY A 623 -12.18 -46.16 -15.17
N ASP A 624 -13.08 -46.83 -15.90
CA ASP A 624 -12.74 -47.97 -16.76
C ASP A 624 -11.94 -47.61 -18.03
N THR A 625 -11.78 -46.29 -18.33
CA THR A 625 -11.00 -45.82 -19.47
C THR A 625 -9.62 -45.37 -19.05
N ALA A 626 -9.26 -45.45 -17.77
CA ALA A 626 -7.97 -45.04 -17.25
C ALA A 626 -6.83 -45.97 -17.75
N TYR A 627 -5.72 -45.35 -18.13
CA TYR A 627 -4.49 -46.08 -18.50
C TYR A 627 -3.25 -45.34 -18.01
N ASP A 628 -2.18 -46.08 -17.78
CA ASP A 628 -0.95 -45.61 -17.20
C ASP A 628 0.16 -45.41 -18.25
N VAL A 629 0.86 -44.28 -18.19
CA VAL A 629 2.06 -44.00 -18.95
C VAL A 629 3.21 -43.71 -17.98
N ASN A 630 4.38 -44.26 -18.25
CA ASN A 630 5.56 -44.06 -17.42
C ASN A 630 6.47 -43.03 -18.06
N TYR A 631 6.86 -42.01 -17.29
CA TYR A 631 7.80 -40.97 -17.69
C TYR A 631 9.03 -40.96 -16.81
N THR A 632 10.12 -40.39 -17.32
CA THR A 632 11.33 -40.11 -16.56
C THR A 632 11.41 -38.61 -16.30
N VAL A 633 11.53 -38.19 -15.06
CA VAL A 633 11.69 -36.78 -14.70
C VAL A 633 13.00 -36.27 -15.25
N CYS A 634 12.94 -35.33 -16.19
CA CYS A 634 14.13 -34.73 -16.83
C CYS A 634 14.60 -33.45 -16.15
N ALA A 635 13.66 -32.69 -15.59
CA ALA A 635 13.96 -31.45 -14.92
C ALA A 635 12.93 -31.09 -13.84
N LEU A 636 13.36 -30.28 -12.88
CA LEU A 636 12.49 -29.46 -12.02
C LEU A 636 12.50 -28.06 -12.56
N VAL A 637 11.33 -27.45 -12.76
CA VAL A 637 11.19 -26.16 -13.46
C VAL A 637 10.27 -25.21 -12.69
N ASP A 638 10.57 -23.92 -12.77
CA ASP A 638 9.62 -22.86 -12.41
C ASP A 638 8.82 -22.50 -13.66
N VAL A 639 7.51 -22.70 -13.58
CA VAL A 639 6.58 -22.43 -14.70
C VAL A 639 5.93 -21.08 -14.48
N PRO A 640 6.00 -20.15 -15.45
CA PRO A 640 5.28 -18.90 -15.35
C PRO A 640 3.78 -19.11 -15.21
N TYR A 641 3.16 -18.47 -14.21
CA TYR A 641 1.73 -18.59 -13.93
C TYR A 641 0.83 -18.36 -15.15
N ASN A 642 1.21 -17.44 -16.04
CA ASN A 642 0.44 -17.13 -17.26
C ASN A 642 0.55 -18.19 -18.36
N MET A 643 1.43 -19.16 -18.21
CA MET A 643 1.61 -20.27 -19.15
C MET A 643 0.99 -21.57 -18.62
N SER A 644 0.56 -21.57 -17.36
CA SER A 644 -0.11 -22.66 -16.65
C SER A 644 -1.63 -22.60 -16.87
N SER A 645 -2.30 -23.70 -16.54
CA SER A 645 -3.78 -23.79 -16.54
C SER A 645 -4.47 -22.85 -15.56
N ARG A 646 -3.71 -22.23 -14.67
CA ARG A 646 -4.21 -21.34 -13.59
C ARG A 646 -5.15 -22.04 -12.59
N PHE A 647 -5.24 -23.35 -12.63
CA PHE A 647 -5.95 -24.16 -11.65
C PHE A 647 -4.97 -24.77 -10.66
N TYR A 648 -5.36 -24.85 -9.41
CA TYR A 648 -4.60 -25.55 -8.39
C TYR A 648 -5.18 -26.96 -8.21
N THR A 649 -4.30 -27.96 -8.21
CA THR A 649 -4.65 -29.36 -7.98
C THR A 649 -3.86 -29.91 -6.80
N MET A 650 -4.35 -31.03 -6.21
CA MET A 650 -3.64 -31.71 -5.11
C MET A 650 -2.34 -32.37 -5.52
N GLY A 651 -2.17 -32.62 -6.83
CA GLY A 651 -1.00 -33.30 -7.39
C GLY A 651 0.02 -32.35 -7.96
N TYR A 652 1.02 -32.91 -8.63
CA TYR A 652 2.03 -32.13 -9.32
C TYR A 652 1.44 -31.43 -10.55
N GLU A 653 2.00 -30.26 -10.83
CA GLU A 653 1.95 -29.66 -12.16
C GLU A 653 3.16 -30.15 -12.95
N ALA A 654 2.97 -30.55 -14.19
CA ALA A 654 4.00 -31.14 -15.00
C ALA A 654 3.94 -30.68 -16.45
N ILE A 655 5.09 -30.61 -17.09
CA ILE A 655 5.26 -30.15 -18.46
C ILE A 655 5.72 -31.32 -19.35
N LEU A 656 5.04 -31.47 -20.47
CA LEU A 656 5.42 -32.33 -21.59
C LEU A 656 5.67 -31.48 -22.84
N SER A 657 6.34 -32.08 -23.86
CA SER A 657 6.24 -31.51 -25.20
C SER A 657 4.80 -31.70 -25.74
N ALA A 658 4.33 -30.73 -26.55
CA ALA A 658 3.02 -30.84 -27.17
C ALA A 658 2.80 -32.18 -27.89
N ASP A 659 3.80 -32.62 -28.65
CA ASP A 659 3.75 -33.92 -29.38
C ASP A 659 3.57 -35.13 -28.44
N ALA A 660 4.29 -35.15 -27.32
CA ALA A 660 4.15 -36.17 -26.30
C ALA A 660 2.76 -36.16 -25.65
N LEU A 661 2.23 -34.94 -25.34
CA LEU A 661 0.90 -34.80 -24.79
C LEU A 661 -0.19 -35.28 -25.74
N TYR A 662 -0.13 -34.92 -27.03
CA TYR A 662 -1.05 -35.40 -28.05
C TYR A 662 -1.00 -36.90 -28.24
N ARG A 663 0.22 -37.48 -28.27
CA ARG A 663 0.43 -38.92 -28.39
C ARG A 663 -0.17 -39.71 -27.21
N ASP A 664 0.04 -39.19 -25.99
CA ASP A 664 -0.23 -39.96 -24.76
C ASP A 664 -1.61 -39.70 -24.20
N ALA A 665 -2.20 -38.47 -24.34
CA ALA A 665 -3.56 -38.16 -23.90
C ALA A 665 -4.62 -38.38 -25.00
N GLY A 666 -4.20 -38.39 -26.29
CA GLY A 666 -5.09 -38.46 -27.45
C GLY A 666 -5.60 -37.09 -27.92
N GLU A 667 -5.76 -36.94 -29.23
CA GLU A 667 -6.12 -35.63 -29.86
C GLU A 667 -7.41 -35.05 -29.32
N ASP A 668 -8.41 -35.86 -29.00
CA ASP A 668 -9.71 -35.37 -28.50
C ASP A 668 -9.67 -34.88 -27.05
N ASN A 669 -8.59 -35.16 -26.31
CA ASN A 669 -8.44 -34.80 -24.90
C ASN A 669 -7.41 -33.67 -24.66
N VAL A 670 -6.80 -33.12 -25.72
CA VAL A 670 -5.82 -32.05 -25.63
C VAL A 670 -6.41 -30.76 -26.19
N PHE A 671 -6.44 -29.75 -25.35
CA PHE A 671 -7.05 -28.45 -25.69
C PHE A 671 -5.98 -27.37 -25.74
N PRO A 672 -5.90 -26.55 -26.81
CA PRO A 672 -5.13 -25.31 -26.78
C PRO A 672 -5.62 -24.42 -25.64
N MET A 673 -4.72 -24.04 -24.77
CA MET A 673 -5.02 -23.27 -23.56
C MET A 673 -4.79 -21.78 -23.79
N VAL A 674 -3.60 -21.44 -24.26
CA VAL A 674 -3.18 -20.07 -24.49
C VAL A 674 -2.15 -20.03 -25.61
N TYR A 675 -2.21 -19.00 -26.45
CA TYR A 675 -1.18 -18.66 -27.42
C TYR A 675 -0.36 -17.52 -26.89
N LEU A 676 0.94 -17.64 -26.95
CA LEU A 676 1.94 -16.74 -26.41
C LEU A 676 2.86 -16.25 -27.50
N PHE A 677 3.19 -14.95 -27.53
CA PHE A 677 4.24 -14.47 -28.41
C PHE A 677 4.99 -13.26 -27.83
N ASP A 678 6.27 -13.14 -28.20
CA ASP A 678 7.10 -11.96 -28.00
C ASP A 678 7.27 -11.23 -29.32
N THR A 679 7.42 -9.91 -29.24
CA THR A 679 7.63 -9.03 -30.38
C THR A 679 9.11 -8.71 -30.59
N PRO A 680 9.57 -8.47 -31.85
CA PRO A 680 10.98 -8.20 -32.12
C PRO A 680 11.42 -6.78 -31.76
N SER A 681 10.49 -5.86 -31.51
CA SER A 681 10.81 -4.46 -31.17
C SER A 681 9.66 -3.76 -30.46
N PRO A 682 9.92 -2.64 -29.73
CA PRO A 682 8.87 -1.84 -29.09
C PRO A 682 7.83 -1.28 -30.06
N GLU A 683 8.22 -1.01 -31.32
CA GLU A 683 7.30 -0.55 -32.35
C GLU A 683 6.35 -1.67 -32.79
N ALA A 684 6.86 -2.91 -32.89
CA ALA A 684 6.06 -4.10 -33.16
C ALA A 684 5.12 -4.40 -31.98
N GLU A 685 5.58 -4.22 -30.74
CA GLU A 685 4.74 -4.34 -29.52
C GLU A 685 3.56 -3.36 -29.57
N ALA A 686 3.82 -2.08 -29.86
CA ALA A 686 2.78 -1.06 -29.97
C ALA A 686 1.79 -1.32 -31.12
N ALA A 687 2.28 -1.84 -32.26
CA ALA A 687 1.42 -2.20 -33.38
C ALA A 687 0.53 -3.41 -33.05
N ALA A 688 1.08 -4.44 -32.39
CA ALA A 688 0.34 -5.62 -31.93
C ALA A 688 -0.71 -5.24 -30.88
N GLU A 689 -0.37 -4.37 -29.90
CA GLU A 689 -1.31 -3.86 -28.91
C GLU A 689 -2.51 -3.16 -29.57
N SER A 690 -2.25 -2.28 -30.56
CA SER A 690 -3.32 -1.57 -31.28
C SER A 690 -4.22 -2.52 -32.08
N TYR A 691 -3.62 -3.53 -32.72
CA TYR A 691 -4.34 -4.53 -33.51
C TYR A 691 -5.21 -5.41 -32.61
N LEU A 692 -4.64 -5.91 -31.49
CA LEU A 692 -5.35 -6.76 -30.56
C LEU A 692 -6.48 -6.01 -29.85
N ALA A 693 -6.27 -4.76 -29.45
CA ALA A 693 -7.30 -3.92 -28.87
C ALA A 693 -8.48 -3.73 -29.84
N GLN A 694 -8.22 -3.55 -31.12
CA GLN A 694 -9.27 -3.46 -32.14
C GLN A 694 -9.97 -4.81 -32.33
N LEU A 695 -9.23 -5.92 -32.45
CA LEU A 695 -9.76 -7.26 -32.67
C LEU A 695 -10.66 -7.71 -31.51
N THR A 696 -10.24 -7.47 -30.26
CA THR A 696 -10.97 -7.91 -29.08
C THR A 696 -12.10 -6.96 -28.66
N SER A 697 -12.12 -5.73 -29.19
CA SER A 697 -13.23 -4.79 -28.98
C SER A 697 -14.49 -5.16 -29.78
N ASP A 698 -14.35 -6.01 -30.79
CA ASP A 698 -15.49 -6.58 -31.51
C ASP A 698 -16.24 -7.54 -30.57
N PRO A 699 -17.54 -7.33 -30.31
CA PRO A 699 -18.36 -8.23 -29.50
C PRO A 699 -18.37 -9.69 -30.01
N ASP A 700 -18.26 -9.87 -31.32
CA ASP A 700 -18.28 -11.19 -31.96
C ASP A 700 -16.91 -11.88 -31.95
N SER A 701 -15.84 -11.23 -31.50
CA SER A 701 -14.53 -11.85 -31.36
C SER A 701 -14.50 -12.83 -30.18
N PRO A 702 -14.11 -14.08 -30.39
CA PRO A 702 -14.00 -15.08 -29.32
C PRO A 702 -12.75 -14.89 -28.47
N LEU A 703 -11.89 -13.91 -28.79
CA LEU A 703 -10.58 -13.74 -28.20
C LEU A 703 -10.57 -12.62 -27.16
N MET A 704 -9.76 -12.84 -26.12
CA MET A 704 -9.25 -11.85 -25.18
C MET A 704 -7.72 -11.90 -25.16
N TYR A 705 -7.08 -10.86 -24.66
CA TYR A 705 -5.63 -10.85 -24.49
C TYR A 705 -5.21 -10.17 -23.20
N GLU A 706 -4.04 -10.57 -22.70
CA GLU A 706 -3.24 -9.86 -21.69
C GLU A 706 -1.94 -9.39 -22.34
N SER A 707 -1.46 -8.20 -21.97
CA SER A 707 -0.19 -7.69 -22.48
C SER A 707 0.78 -7.29 -21.38
N LYS A 708 2.05 -7.43 -21.65
CA LYS A 708 3.14 -6.96 -20.79
C LYS A 708 3.11 -5.44 -20.63
N ALA A 709 2.61 -4.72 -21.64
CA ALA A 709 2.45 -3.27 -21.64
C ALA A 709 1.46 -2.83 -20.56
N THR A 710 0.35 -3.54 -20.37
CA THR A 710 -0.64 -3.26 -19.30
C THR A 710 0.00 -3.40 -17.91
N HIS A 711 0.75 -4.48 -17.67
CA HIS A 711 1.44 -4.69 -16.40
C HIS A 711 2.54 -3.65 -16.16
N ARG A 712 3.25 -3.23 -17.23
CA ARG A 712 4.26 -2.16 -17.17
C ARG A 712 3.63 -0.83 -16.78
N ALA A 713 2.50 -0.48 -17.38
CA ALA A 713 1.76 0.74 -17.06
C ALA A 713 1.33 0.76 -15.58
N TYR A 714 0.72 -0.33 -15.10
CA TYR A 714 0.31 -0.48 -13.71
C TYR A 714 1.47 -0.33 -12.71
N PHE A 715 2.62 -0.95 -13.00
CA PHE A 715 3.81 -0.82 -12.16
C PHE A 715 4.36 0.61 -12.14
N GLN A 716 4.41 1.28 -13.30
CA GLN A 716 4.84 2.67 -13.41
C GLN A 716 3.92 3.62 -12.65
N GLU A 717 2.62 3.42 -12.71
CA GLU A 717 1.63 4.19 -11.94
C GLU A 717 1.83 4.03 -10.43
N SER A 718 1.98 2.79 -9.96
CA SER A 718 2.24 2.50 -8.56
C SER A 718 3.54 3.17 -8.08
N ARG A 719 4.61 3.06 -8.87
CA ARG A 719 5.88 3.72 -8.59
C ARG A 719 5.75 5.25 -8.55
N MET A 720 5.01 5.85 -9.50
CA MET A 720 4.80 7.30 -9.57
C MET A 720 4.03 7.82 -8.35
N THR A 721 3.08 7.07 -7.86
CA THR A 721 2.35 7.36 -6.60
C THR A 721 3.34 7.52 -5.43
N PHE A 722 4.28 6.61 -5.25
CA PHE A 722 5.32 6.71 -4.21
C PHE A 722 6.29 7.88 -4.45
N VAL A 723 6.63 8.20 -5.70
CA VAL A 723 7.46 9.37 -6.07
C VAL A 723 6.78 10.67 -5.62
N ILE A 724 5.51 10.84 -5.94
CA ILE A 724 4.76 12.06 -5.62
C ILE A 724 4.56 12.21 -4.11
N LEU A 725 4.08 11.16 -3.44
CA LEU A 725 3.85 11.17 -1.99
C LEU A 725 5.12 11.40 -1.18
N GLY A 726 6.13 10.62 -1.48
CA GLY A 726 7.40 10.71 -0.80
C GLY A 726 8.12 12.02 -1.11
N GLY A 727 8.06 12.49 -2.36
CA GLY A 727 8.60 13.78 -2.78
C GLY A 727 7.97 14.94 -2.02
N LEU A 728 6.64 14.94 -1.87
CA LEU A 728 5.91 15.94 -1.09
C LEU A 728 6.32 15.91 0.40
N LEU A 729 6.37 14.73 0.99
CA LEU A 729 6.83 14.56 2.38
C LEU A 729 8.25 15.10 2.57
N CYS A 730 9.17 14.76 1.67
CA CYS A 730 10.53 15.26 1.69
C CYS A 730 10.59 16.78 1.49
N ALA A 731 9.75 17.37 0.63
CA ALA A 731 9.68 18.81 0.44
C ALA A 731 9.24 19.53 1.74
N ILE A 732 8.22 19.04 2.42
CA ILE A 732 7.75 19.59 3.70
C ILE A 732 8.85 19.49 4.77
N ILE A 733 9.48 18.32 4.90
CA ILE A 733 10.58 18.10 5.86
C ILE A 733 11.79 18.98 5.49
N GLY A 734 12.05 19.17 4.20
CA GLY A 734 13.08 20.07 3.69
C GLY A 734 12.87 21.52 4.13
N VAL A 735 11.65 22.04 3.97
CA VAL A 735 11.27 23.40 4.44
C VAL A 735 11.47 23.52 5.95
N VAL A 736 11.05 22.50 6.72
CA VAL A 736 11.25 22.44 8.17
C VAL A 736 12.75 22.49 8.51
N GLY A 737 13.59 21.72 7.78
CA GLY A 737 15.05 21.70 7.95
C GLY A 737 15.71 23.06 7.66
N ILE A 738 15.31 23.71 6.56
CA ILE A 738 15.79 25.05 6.18
C ILE A 738 15.45 26.08 7.25
N LEU A 739 14.22 26.07 7.75
CA LEU A 739 13.77 26.98 8.80
C LEU A 739 14.50 26.74 10.12
N ASN A 740 14.79 25.48 10.46
CA ASN A 740 15.60 25.17 11.63
C ASN A 740 17.03 25.72 11.50
N PHE A 741 17.67 25.53 10.35
CA PHE A 741 18.98 26.09 10.06
C PHE A 741 18.98 27.62 10.09
N PHE A 742 17.98 28.25 9.45
CA PHE A 742 17.79 29.70 9.48
C PHE A 742 17.69 30.20 10.93
N ASN A 743 16.86 29.58 11.75
CA ASN A 743 16.66 29.96 13.14
C ASN A 743 17.93 29.75 13.99
N ALA A 744 18.64 28.67 13.77
CA ALA A 744 19.92 28.40 14.46
C ALA A 744 20.98 29.47 14.13
N MET A 745 21.13 29.82 12.84
CA MET A 745 22.08 30.85 12.39
C MET A 745 21.68 32.25 12.83
N MET A 746 20.38 32.60 12.74
CA MET A 746 19.87 33.88 13.22
C MET A 746 20.22 34.08 14.70
N THR A 747 19.98 33.04 15.51
CA THR A 747 20.26 33.14 16.94
C THR A 747 21.75 33.17 17.24
N ALA A 748 22.56 32.40 16.54
CA ALA A 748 24.03 32.42 16.70
C ALA A 748 24.59 33.81 16.40
N ILE A 749 24.07 34.47 15.36
CA ILE A 749 24.51 35.83 14.97
C ILE A 749 24.00 36.88 15.95
N LEU A 750 22.72 36.85 16.34
CA LEU A 750 22.14 37.82 17.28
C LEU A 750 22.76 37.71 18.68
N ALA A 751 22.96 36.51 19.21
CA ALA A 751 23.59 36.28 20.52
C ALA A 751 25.03 36.79 20.60
N ARG A 752 25.71 36.84 19.45
CA ARG A 752 27.11 37.26 19.34
C ARG A 752 27.28 38.67 18.77
N SER A 753 26.19 39.42 18.62
CA SER A 753 26.18 40.77 18.04
C SER A 753 27.17 41.73 18.74
N ARG A 754 27.32 41.64 20.07
CA ARG A 754 28.30 42.37 20.84
C ARG A 754 29.74 41.93 20.58
N GLU A 755 30.01 40.62 20.50
CA GLU A 755 31.34 40.11 20.13
C GLU A 755 31.76 40.63 18.75
N PHE A 756 30.79 40.65 17.80
CA PHE A 756 31.08 41.23 16.48
C PHE A 756 31.34 42.73 16.51
N ALA A 757 30.61 43.47 17.33
CA ALA A 757 30.89 44.91 17.53
C ALA A 757 32.28 45.17 18.14
N VAL A 758 32.68 44.33 19.11
CA VAL A 758 34.06 44.42 19.72
C VAL A 758 35.10 44.03 18.67
N LEU A 759 34.91 42.96 17.87
CA LEU A 759 35.88 42.57 16.84
C LEU A 759 36.03 43.68 15.77
N GLN A 760 34.91 44.36 15.40
CA GLN A 760 34.96 45.51 14.48
C GLN A 760 35.62 46.74 15.08
N SER A 761 35.45 46.98 16.39
CA SER A 761 36.15 48.12 17.07
C SER A 761 37.64 47.88 17.21
N VAL A 762 38.12 46.61 17.21
CA VAL A 762 39.56 46.23 17.21
C VAL A 762 40.13 46.21 15.80
N GLY A 763 39.29 46.45 14.72
CA GLY A 763 39.81 46.61 13.36
C GLY A 763 39.37 45.50 12.37
N MET A 764 38.52 44.58 12.77
CA MET A 764 37.96 43.59 11.83
C MET A 764 37.02 44.28 10.83
N THR A 765 37.26 44.13 9.53
CA THR A 765 36.42 44.72 8.48
C THR A 765 35.06 43.98 8.37
N GLY A 766 34.07 44.68 7.87
CA GLY A 766 32.75 44.07 7.62
C GLY A 766 32.81 42.86 6.71
N ARG A 767 33.69 42.90 5.66
CA ARG A 767 33.90 41.76 4.75
C ARG A 767 34.51 40.55 5.44
N GLN A 768 35.48 40.77 6.35
CA GLN A 768 36.09 39.67 7.10
C GLN A 768 35.07 38.98 8.03
N LEU A 769 34.20 39.75 8.66
CA LEU A 769 33.12 39.22 9.51
C LEU A 769 32.09 38.43 8.66
N GLU A 770 31.68 39.00 7.51
CA GLU A 770 30.80 38.30 6.57
C GLU A 770 31.43 36.97 6.10
N THR A 771 32.69 36.99 5.69
CA THR A 771 33.41 35.78 5.28
C THR A 771 33.52 34.74 6.40
N MET A 772 33.72 35.16 7.64
CA MET A 772 33.73 34.24 8.81
C MET A 772 32.35 33.56 8.99
N LEU A 773 31.23 34.33 8.86
CA LEU A 773 29.88 33.80 9.00
C LEU A 773 29.49 32.88 7.83
N LEU A 774 29.94 33.22 6.61
CA LEU A 774 29.78 32.34 5.45
C LEU A 774 30.48 30.98 5.67
N TRP A 775 31.73 30.99 6.14
CA TRP A 775 32.44 29.75 6.46
C TRP A 775 31.80 28.99 7.63
N GLU A 776 31.23 29.67 8.62
CA GLU A 776 30.51 29.03 9.72
C GLU A 776 29.28 28.29 9.18
N GLY A 777 28.47 28.94 8.29
CA GLY A 777 27.32 28.33 7.64
C GLY A 777 27.69 27.16 6.72
N LEU A 778 28.76 27.33 5.96
CA LEU A 778 29.29 26.28 5.07
C LEU A 778 29.76 25.03 5.87
N LEU A 779 30.48 25.24 6.97
CA LEU A 779 30.90 24.13 7.84
C LEU A 779 29.75 23.41 8.50
N TYR A 780 28.65 24.12 8.87
CA TYR A 780 27.42 23.49 9.33
C TYR A 780 26.79 22.59 8.24
N THR A 781 26.63 23.08 7.02
CA THR A 781 25.99 22.35 5.94
C THR A 781 26.84 21.20 5.42
N LEU A 782 28.14 21.38 5.25
CA LEU A 782 29.07 20.30 4.87
C LEU A 782 29.18 19.23 5.97
N GLY A 783 29.24 19.65 7.24
CA GLY A 783 29.22 18.72 8.37
C GLY A 783 27.92 17.93 8.45
N SER A 784 26.78 18.57 8.14
CA SER A 784 25.48 17.88 8.05
C SER A 784 25.44 16.88 6.90
N GLY A 785 26.03 17.23 5.74
CA GLY A 785 26.14 16.32 4.60
C GLY A 785 26.99 15.09 4.91
N LEU A 786 28.12 15.29 5.62
CA LEU A 786 28.97 14.18 6.07
C LEU A 786 28.22 13.24 7.05
N ILE A 787 27.54 13.81 8.04
CA ILE A 787 26.74 13.02 9.00
C ILE A 787 25.60 12.29 8.27
N ALA A 788 24.94 12.97 7.32
CA ALA A 788 23.89 12.35 6.50
C ALA A 788 24.44 11.16 5.69
N GLY A 789 25.62 11.31 5.07
CA GLY A 789 26.27 10.22 4.35
C GLY A 789 26.61 9.02 5.24
N LEU A 790 27.16 9.27 6.43
CA LEU A 790 27.48 8.21 7.41
C LEU A 790 26.21 7.50 7.91
N LEU A 791 25.18 8.25 8.26
CA LEU A 791 23.90 7.68 8.71
C LEU A 791 23.21 6.90 7.60
N SER A 792 23.21 7.44 6.36
CA SER A 792 22.63 6.73 5.20
C SER A 792 23.39 5.43 4.91
N ALA A 793 24.72 5.43 4.99
CA ALA A 793 25.53 4.22 4.82
C ALA A 793 25.23 3.14 5.87
N ALA A 794 24.79 3.54 7.06
CA ALA A 794 24.42 2.60 8.12
C ALA A 794 22.96 2.11 8.01
N ILE A 795 22.03 3.01 7.65
CA ILE A 795 20.57 2.74 7.70
C ILE A 795 20.09 2.11 6.40
N ASN A 796 20.56 2.58 5.22
CA ASN A 796 20.04 2.10 3.93
C ASN A 796 20.23 0.59 3.70
N PRO A 797 21.37 -0.06 4.02
CA PRO A 797 21.49 -1.50 3.83
C PRO A 797 20.53 -2.30 4.70
N LEU A 798 20.23 -1.80 5.91
CA LEU A 798 19.26 -2.44 6.79
C LEU A 798 17.84 -2.28 6.26
N ALA A 799 17.48 -1.08 5.86
CA ALA A 799 16.17 -0.79 5.28
C ALA A 799 15.98 -1.54 3.94
N GLY A 800 17.02 -1.57 3.09
CA GLY A 800 16.98 -2.27 1.81
C GLY A 800 16.72 -3.77 1.94
N ARG A 801 17.41 -4.46 2.86
CA ARG A 801 17.19 -5.89 3.12
C ARG A 801 15.79 -6.19 3.66
N LEU A 802 15.27 -5.31 4.53
CA LEU A 802 13.90 -5.44 5.02
C LEU A 802 12.88 -5.27 3.90
N LEU A 803 13.14 -4.37 2.95
CA LEU A 803 12.26 -4.15 1.80
C LEU A 803 12.33 -5.32 0.79
N GLU A 804 13.52 -5.90 0.56
CA GLU A 804 13.68 -7.11 -0.26
C GLU A 804 12.93 -8.31 0.32
N SER A 805 12.88 -8.45 1.64
CA SER A 805 12.10 -9.51 2.29
C SER A 805 10.60 -9.24 2.31
N ALA A 806 10.17 -7.98 2.14
CA ALA A 806 8.76 -7.59 2.17
C ALA A 806 8.12 -7.52 0.77
N TYR A 807 8.90 -7.21 -0.25
CA TYR A 807 8.42 -7.02 -1.62
C TYR A 807 9.25 -7.85 -2.60
N TRP A 808 8.67 -8.88 -3.17
CA TRP A 808 9.32 -9.81 -4.11
C TRP A 808 9.88 -9.13 -5.37
N PHE A 809 9.28 -8.01 -5.80
CA PHE A 809 9.74 -7.20 -6.95
C PHE A 809 10.74 -6.10 -6.56
N TYR A 810 11.28 -6.13 -5.36
CA TYR A 810 12.25 -5.16 -4.89
C TYR A 810 13.68 -5.70 -5.05
N SER A 811 14.57 -4.89 -5.61
CA SER A 811 16.02 -5.16 -5.70
C SER A 811 16.78 -4.02 -5.06
N TYR A 812 17.47 -4.30 -3.96
CA TYR A 812 18.21 -3.27 -3.25
C TYR A 812 19.49 -2.88 -3.96
N HIS A 813 19.60 -1.61 -4.34
CA HIS A 813 20.82 -1.01 -4.85
C HIS A 813 21.27 0.13 -3.94
N TYR A 814 22.44 0.01 -3.34
CA TYR A 814 22.97 1.07 -2.51
C TYR A 814 23.28 2.31 -3.37
N THR A 815 22.68 3.45 -3.01
CA THR A 815 22.98 4.73 -3.66
C THR A 815 23.25 5.83 -2.66
N ILE A 816 24.31 6.60 -2.88
CA ILE A 816 24.63 7.84 -2.15
C ILE A 816 24.31 9.08 -2.99
N THR A 817 23.87 8.88 -4.23
CA THR A 817 23.58 9.95 -5.20
C THR A 817 22.66 11.04 -4.63
N PRO A 818 21.57 10.74 -3.89
CA PRO A 818 20.72 11.79 -3.32
C PRO A 818 21.44 12.68 -2.31
N VAL A 819 22.34 12.10 -1.51
CA VAL A 819 23.15 12.86 -0.54
C VAL A 819 24.08 13.84 -1.29
N LEU A 820 24.72 13.36 -2.36
CA LEU A 820 25.59 14.17 -3.20
C LEU A 820 24.82 15.25 -3.96
N ALA A 821 23.65 14.93 -4.49
CA ALA A 821 22.78 15.86 -5.21
C ALA A 821 22.27 17.01 -4.32
N MET A 822 22.15 16.79 -3.01
CA MET A 822 21.77 17.82 -2.04
C MET A 822 22.92 18.74 -1.64
N LEU A 823 24.20 18.38 -1.90
CA LEU A 823 25.33 19.21 -1.52
C LEU A 823 25.32 20.62 -2.13
N PRO A 824 25.02 20.83 -3.43
CA PRO A 824 24.91 22.17 -4.00
C PRO A 824 23.85 23.02 -3.30
N ALA A 825 22.68 22.46 -3.01
CA ALA A 825 21.62 23.15 -2.27
C ALA A 825 22.10 23.53 -0.86
N PHE A 826 22.82 22.64 -0.17
CA PHE A 826 23.42 22.90 1.13
C PHE A 826 24.48 24.01 1.10
N ILE A 827 25.32 24.04 0.08
CA ILE A 827 26.31 25.12 -0.11
C ILE A 827 25.58 26.46 -0.31
N VAL A 828 24.57 26.51 -1.15
CA VAL A 828 23.77 27.72 -1.38
C VAL A 828 23.11 28.18 -0.07
N LEU A 829 22.46 27.28 0.66
CA LEU A 829 21.83 27.60 1.97
C LEU A 829 22.87 28.03 3.01
N GLY A 830 24.00 27.33 3.07
CA GLY A 830 25.12 27.64 3.99
C GLY A 830 25.73 29.03 3.76
N CYS A 831 25.66 29.54 2.52
CA CYS A 831 26.12 30.88 2.18
C CYS A 831 24.99 31.93 2.27
N ALA A 832 23.82 31.64 1.71
CA ALA A 832 22.73 32.61 1.62
C ALA A 832 22.16 33.03 2.98
N ILE A 833 21.92 32.05 3.86
CA ILE A 833 21.30 32.32 5.18
C ILE A 833 22.19 33.20 6.06
N PRO A 834 23.49 32.90 6.28
CA PRO A 834 24.38 33.79 7.02
C PRO A 834 24.53 35.17 6.39
N ALA A 835 24.57 35.27 5.06
CA ALA A 835 24.67 36.57 4.36
C ALA A 835 23.44 37.44 4.60
N VAL A 836 22.24 36.88 4.49
CA VAL A 836 20.99 37.60 4.77
C VAL A 836 20.92 38.03 6.22
N MET A 837 21.27 37.15 7.14
CA MET A 837 21.26 37.46 8.58
C MET A 837 22.27 38.52 8.96
N TYR A 838 23.47 38.47 8.39
CA TYR A 838 24.49 39.50 8.61
C TYR A 838 24.01 40.86 8.14
N ARG A 839 23.46 40.97 6.94
CA ARG A 839 22.90 42.25 6.42
C ARG A 839 21.81 42.82 7.30
N GLN A 840 20.99 41.98 7.96
CA GLN A 840 20.01 42.42 8.92
C GLN A 840 20.63 42.90 10.24
N ALA A 841 21.67 42.19 10.73
CA ALA A 841 22.34 42.53 11.97
C ALA A 841 23.17 43.82 11.86
N VAL A 842 23.72 44.16 10.69
CA VAL A 842 24.55 45.35 10.43
C VAL A 842 23.73 46.61 10.21
N LYS A 843 22.39 46.56 10.08
CA LYS A 843 21.55 47.77 9.98
C LYS A 843 21.64 48.70 11.21
N GLN A 844 22.09 48.20 12.36
CA GLN A 844 22.36 49.00 13.56
C GLN A 844 23.85 49.41 13.59
N SER A 845 24.13 50.65 13.99
CA SER A 845 25.50 51.15 14.12
C SER A 845 26.30 50.33 15.18
N ILE A 846 27.63 50.33 15.05
CA ILE A 846 28.52 49.66 16.02
C ILE A 846 28.26 50.17 17.43
N VAL A 847 28.06 51.47 17.58
CA VAL A 847 27.78 52.15 18.88
C VAL A 847 26.42 51.68 19.46
N GLU A 848 25.39 51.59 18.64
CA GLU A 848 24.09 51.10 19.07
C GLU A 848 24.13 49.63 19.51
N ARG A 849 24.93 48.79 18.80
CA ARG A 849 25.10 47.37 19.15
C ARG A 849 25.93 47.20 20.45
N LEU A 850 26.80 48.14 20.77
CA LEU A 850 27.51 48.16 22.05
C LEU A 850 26.60 48.63 23.20
N ARG A 851 25.71 49.59 22.94
CA ARG A 851 24.77 50.18 23.95
C ARG A 851 23.51 49.33 24.20
N SER A 852 23.03 48.60 23.23
CA SER A 852 21.72 47.90 23.28
C SER A 852 21.64 46.77 24.32
N LEU A 853 22.63 46.58 25.17
CA LEU A 853 22.64 45.57 26.24
C LEU A 853 22.82 46.17 27.64
N ASP A 854 22.86 47.48 27.76
CA ASP A 854 22.85 48.14 29.06
C ASP A 854 21.46 48.65 29.45
N THR A 855 20.46 48.48 28.57
CA THR A 855 19.02 48.67 28.80
C THR A 855 18.32 47.33 28.66
#